data_7954913e2753d3c6028279849c729b9e
#
_entry.id   7954913e2753d3c6028279849c729b9e
#
_cell.length_a   1.000
_cell.length_b   1.000
_cell.length_c   1.000
_cell.angle_alpha   90.00
_cell.angle_beta   90.00
_cell.angle_gamma   90.00
#
_symmetry.space_group_name_H-M   'P 1'
#
loop_
_entity.id
_entity.type
_entity.pdbx_description
1 polymer ?
#
loop_
_entity_poly.entity_id
_entity_poly.type
_entity_poly.pdbx_seq_one_letter_code
_entity_poly.pdbx_strand_id
1 'polypeptide(L)'
;MPKKKTIPKKPPENTGVDFNKIKSPYRTIKTSLKSIIKDPEINHKINELVIKCNNIVIDTYMFIRLYALNLYHKKEIIPNLDSDFISYVFMTLGTRDNRGKKSTNNDLINKLDEFYKNEYQPIFNHTKFDLKGLSFTLPYIAISIETMLTTNLKEHFIKRLYRFINIFSNKYYDEKHKNNNNDYETEKKKDIFKLKKAIYENKFEEIPEKLKEWFNQHKNNILPTEFNKSIAYDCQSNPFKYIKYSFYMNEQYELFNENIREQINNKLISEKEIKELNSQILKLFQPLSLRKSCIPKYITIDTATIINLFSEKGQKGKLLQSLKENQELVWDKFFRMNKRIFRQSKDYLFNYTIQTDGIGTSLLFKHISIKDKKYGGKIKSVDNSIHYIDELSDYQLDILKTKKIVSADPGKKFLLYMMDDEGNELKYSCMQRDTESLAKRNRRIKMTNKKENKKVIDIETELSNYLSTTVNYIKFKEFIREKHKANEKTKLFYENELYRKINWRTKTYRQRSEDKFLNNIENNFGEKNDIVICIGDWSNKQGSCIKGASTMGIGLKRLVAKKYTTLLIDEYNTSKKCCNCWQDIENVKINGNSKFRLLGCKNCKINNIGSPEDEKKSILQSYSFLTRDKNSCINMLSIAKHMIYKRNRPKEFMPS
;
A
#
# COMPACT_ATOMS: atom_id res chain seq x y z
N MET A 1 20.25 -55.02 7.35
CA MET A 1 21.07 -54.09 6.53
C MET A 1 21.20 -52.77 7.30
N PRO A 2 22.41 -52.28 7.61
CA PRO A 2 22.60 -51.07 8.42
C PRO A 2 22.37 -49.82 7.57
N LYS A 3 21.65 -48.85 8.16
CA LYS A 3 21.40 -47.52 7.57
C LYS A 3 22.72 -46.78 7.35
N LYS A 4 23.01 -46.38 6.10
CA LYS A 4 24.13 -45.50 5.74
C LYS A 4 23.95 -44.16 6.45
N LYS A 5 24.90 -43.79 7.34
CA LYS A 5 25.05 -42.44 7.90
C LYS A 5 25.37 -41.48 6.73
N THR A 6 24.48 -40.57 6.45
CA THR A 6 24.74 -39.42 5.56
C THR A 6 25.76 -38.51 6.23
N ILE A 7 26.94 -38.42 5.64
CA ILE A 7 27.96 -37.43 5.99
C ILE A 7 27.39 -36.04 5.71
N PRO A 8 27.42 -35.09 6.67
CA PRO A 8 27.01 -33.73 6.37
C PRO A 8 27.93 -33.15 5.29
N LYS A 9 27.34 -32.70 4.18
CA LYS A 9 28.07 -31.94 3.15
C LYS A 9 28.67 -30.70 3.81
N LYS A 10 29.99 -30.51 3.71
CA LYS A 10 30.66 -29.25 4.03
C LYS A 10 29.93 -28.12 3.31
N PRO A 11 29.64 -27.00 3.98
CA PRO A 11 29.12 -25.82 3.30
C PRO A 11 30.15 -25.37 2.25
N PRO A 12 29.71 -24.87 1.08
CA PRO A 12 30.62 -24.42 0.05
C PRO A 12 31.46 -23.25 0.59
N GLU A 13 32.76 -23.38 0.52
CA GLU A 13 33.72 -22.32 0.74
C GLU A 13 33.47 -21.20 -0.28
N ASN A 14 33.39 -19.96 0.18
CA ASN A 14 33.14 -18.74 -0.59
C ASN A 14 31.66 -18.42 -0.90
N THR A 15 30.87 -18.27 0.12
CA THR A 15 29.68 -17.42 0.01
C THR A 15 29.92 -16.14 0.80
N GLY A 16 30.33 -15.08 0.13
CA GLY A 16 30.08 -13.74 0.66
C GLY A 16 28.61 -13.71 1.07
N VAL A 17 28.35 -13.64 2.37
CA VAL A 17 27.00 -13.68 2.92
C VAL A 17 26.27 -12.48 2.35
N ASP A 18 25.41 -12.71 1.39
CA ASP A 18 24.62 -11.68 0.72
C ASP A 18 23.49 -11.30 1.67
N PHE A 19 23.84 -10.50 2.71
CA PHE A 19 22.85 -9.94 3.62
C PHE A 19 21.87 -9.13 2.79
N ASN A 20 20.66 -9.66 2.59
CA ASN A 20 19.51 -8.92 2.06
C ASN A 20 19.67 -8.24 0.68
N LYS A 21 20.37 -8.82 -0.26
CA LYS A 21 20.14 -8.46 -1.67
C LYS A 21 18.78 -9.00 -2.09
N ILE A 22 17.79 -8.11 -2.11
CA ILE A 22 16.46 -8.40 -2.64
C ILE A 22 16.62 -8.77 -4.12
N LYS A 23 16.71 -10.07 -4.42
CA LYS A 23 16.74 -10.62 -5.78
C LYS A 23 15.32 -10.55 -6.33
N SER A 24 14.99 -9.45 -7.01
CA SER A 24 13.71 -9.35 -7.68
C SER A 24 13.70 -10.26 -8.91
N PRO A 25 12.71 -11.17 -9.05
CA PRO A 25 12.57 -12.00 -10.25
C PRO A 25 12.29 -11.16 -11.51
N TYR A 26 11.87 -9.93 -11.33
CA TYR A 26 11.60 -8.98 -12.41
C TYR A 26 12.30 -7.63 -12.17
N ARG A 27 12.77 -7.04 -13.27
CA ARG A 27 13.30 -5.68 -13.32
C ARG A 27 12.48 -4.86 -14.32
N THR A 28 12.20 -3.61 -14.01
CA THR A 28 11.52 -2.70 -14.94
C THR A 28 12.41 -1.51 -15.26
N ILE A 29 12.52 -1.18 -16.54
CA ILE A 29 13.18 0.03 -17.02
C ILE A 29 12.11 0.95 -17.60
N LYS A 30 12.16 2.24 -17.26
CA LYS A 30 11.12 3.20 -17.61
C LYS A 30 11.60 4.17 -18.67
N THR A 31 10.73 4.45 -19.65
CA THR A 31 10.97 5.41 -20.71
C THR A 31 9.65 6.03 -21.20
N SER A 32 9.70 7.01 -22.10
CA SER A 32 8.50 7.49 -22.77
C SER A 32 8.14 6.54 -23.92
N LEU A 33 6.84 6.29 -24.15
CA LEU A 33 6.37 5.43 -25.23
C LEU A 33 6.87 5.95 -26.58
N LYS A 34 6.74 7.24 -26.86
CA LYS A 34 7.20 7.88 -28.09
C LYS A 34 8.68 7.65 -28.41
N SER A 35 9.52 7.43 -27.40
CA SER A 35 10.95 7.22 -27.63
C SER A 35 11.28 5.83 -28.18
N ILE A 36 10.43 4.85 -27.99
CA ILE A 36 10.70 3.45 -28.34
C ILE A 36 9.90 2.93 -29.54
N ILE A 37 8.85 3.60 -29.95
CA ILE A 37 8.05 3.23 -31.13
C ILE A 37 8.68 3.78 -32.41
N LYS A 38 8.48 3.05 -33.53
CA LYS A 38 8.98 3.46 -34.85
C LYS A 38 8.06 4.48 -35.53
N ASP A 39 6.75 4.29 -35.38
CA ASP A 39 5.72 5.09 -36.06
C ASP A 39 4.77 5.77 -35.07
N PRO A 40 4.42 7.07 -35.25
CA PRO A 40 3.42 7.77 -34.44
C PRO A 40 2.03 7.11 -34.44
N GLU A 41 1.60 6.44 -35.51
CA GLU A 41 0.31 5.75 -35.60
C GLU A 41 0.21 4.63 -34.55
N ILE A 42 1.33 3.96 -34.24
CA ILE A 42 1.41 2.94 -33.18
C ILE A 42 1.02 3.56 -31.84
N ASN A 43 1.49 4.79 -31.57
CA ASN A 43 1.15 5.50 -30.33
C ASN A 43 -0.34 5.79 -30.24
N HIS A 44 -0.97 6.18 -31.34
CA HIS A 44 -2.40 6.46 -31.39
C HIS A 44 -3.22 5.20 -31.05
N LYS A 45 -2.97 4.09 -31.73
CA LYS A 45 -3.67 2.81 -31.50
C LYS A 45 -3.46 2.29 -30.07
N ILE A 46 -2.25 2.41 -29.50
CA ILE A 46 -2.00 2.04 -28.11
C ILE A 46 -2.78 2.96 -27.17
N ASN A 47 -2.86 4.25 -27.45
CA ASN A 47 -3.60 5.19 -26.61
C ASN A 47 -5.10 4.89 -26.62
N GLU A 48 -5.69 4.58 -27.76
CA GLU A 48 -7.09 4.15 -27.87
C GLU A 48 -7.34 2.87 -27.06
N LEU A 49 -6.43 1.88 -27.18
CA LEU A 49 -6.52 0.65 -26.38
C LEU A 49 -6.49 0.95 -24.88
N VAL A 50 -5.59 1.83 -24.44
CA VAL A 50 -5.49 2.26 -23.03
C VAL A 50 -6.80 2.87 -22.54
N ILE A 51 -7.40 3.76 -23.35
CA ILE A 51 -8.67 4.41 -23.00
C ILE A 51 -9.81 3.39 -22.93
N LYS A 52 -9.98 2.55 -23.97
CA LYS A 52 -11.00 1.48 -23.97
C LYS A 52 -10.91 0.57 -22.75
N CYS A 53 -9.71 0.07 -22.43
CA CYS A 53 -9.49 -0.77 -21.25
C CYS A 53 -9.84 -0.05 -19.95
N ASN A 54 -9.50 1.23 -19.80
CA ASN A 54 -9.77 1.96 -18.55
C ASN A 54 -11.27 2.22 -18.34
N ASN A 55 -12.05 2.42 -19.39
CA ASN A 55 -13.51 2.56 -19.30
C ASN A 55 -14.16 1.27 -18.78
N ILE A 56 -13.79 0.12 -19.37
CA ILE A 56 -14.26 -1.19 -18.89
C ILE A 56 -13.90 -1.43 -17.42
N VAL A 57 -12.67 -1.07 -17.01
CA VAL A 57 -12.22 -1.23 -15.62
C VAL A 57 -13.08 -0.45 -14.63
N ILE A 58 -13.50 0.78 -14.98
CA ILE A 58 -14.34 1.60 -14.09
C ILE A 58 -15.65 0.89 -13.81
N ASP A 59 -16.34 0.43 -14.85
CA ASP A 59 -17.63 -0.24 -14.74
C ASP A 59 -17.50 -1.62 -14.11
N THR A 60 -16.43 -2.34 -14.39
CA THR A 60 -16.15 -3.62 -13.75
C THR A 60 -16.09 -3.51 -12.23
N TYR A 61 -15.41 -2.51 -11.68
CA TYR A 61 -15.37 -2.30 -10.22
C TYR A 61 -16.75 -1.96 -9.64
N MET A 62 -17.55 -1.16 -10.35
CA MET A 62 -18.90 -0.80 -9.90
C MET A 62 -19.82 -2.01 -9.94
N PHE A 63 -19.78 -2.76 -11.05
CA PHE A 63 -20.56 -3.99 -11.23
C PHE A 63 -20.24 -5.04 -10.15
N ILE A 64 -18.96 -5.37 -9.96
CA ILE A 64 -18.52 -6.36 -8.95
C ILE A 64 -19.01 -5.97 -7.57
N ARG A 65 -18.90 -4.70 -7.21
CA ARG A 65 -19.32 -4.27 -5.88
C ARG A 65 -20.83 -4.27 -5.73
N LEU A 66 -21.60 -3.86 -6.76
CA LEU A 66 -23.05 -3.90 -6.73
C LEU A 66 -23.55 -5.34 -6.63
N TYR A 67 -22.93 -6.25 -7.38
CA TYR A 67 -23.25 -7.68 -7.34
C TYR A 67 -22.98 -8.28 -5.95
N ALA A 68 -21.80 -8.00 -5.39
CA ALA A 68 -21.46 -8.46 -4.04
C ALA A 68 -22.41 -7.90 -2.95
N LEU A 69 -22.86 -6.63 -3.09
CA LEU A 69 -23.86 -6.04 -2.20
C LEU A 69 -25.24 -6.70 -2.35
N ASN A 70 -25.66 -7.00 -3.58
CA ASN A 70 -26.92 -7.71 -3.83
C ASN A 70 -26.94 -9.07 -3.11
N LEU A 71 -25.87 -9.86 -3.28
CA LEU A 71 -25.73 -11.15 -2.61
C LEU A 71 -25.70 -11.00 -1.08
N TYR A 72 -25.01 -9.99 -0.57
CA TYR A 72 -24.95 -9.69 0.86
C TYR A 72 -26.35 -9.43 1.46
N HIS A 73 -27.14 -8.57 0.80
CA HIS A 73 -28.50 -8.26 1.28
C HIS A 73 -29.49 -9.43 1.11
N LYS A 74 -29.29 -10.28 0.11
CA LYS A 74 -30.03 -11.54 -0.05
C LYS A 74 -29.56 -12.66 0.89
N LYS A 75 -28.49 -12.42 1.68
CA LYS A 75 -27.83 -13.42 2.54
C LYS A 75 -27.28 -14.62 1.76
N GLU A 76 -26.96 -14.41 0.49
CA GLU A 76 -26.37 -15.40 -0.39
C GLU A 76 -24.83 -15.40 -0.29
N ILE A 77 -24.21 -16.50 -0.73
CA ILE A 77 -22.73 -16.65 -0.70
C ILE A 77 -22.10 -15.76 -1.77
N ILE A 78 -21.20 -14.87 -1.34
CA ILE A 78 -20.41 -14.07 -2.26
C ILE A 78 -19.28 -14.97 -2.83
N PRO A 79 -19.19 -15.13 -4.17
CA PRO A 79 -18.15 -15.94 -4.78
C PRO A 79 -16.76 -15.34 -4.60
N ASN A 80 -15.70 -16.12 -4.87
CA ASN A 80 -14.37 -15.60 -4.96
C ASN A 80 -14.27 -14.62 -6.14
N LEU A 81 -13.86 -13.39 -5.87
CA LEU A 81 -13.71 -12.34 -6.89
C LEU A 81 -12.31 -12.41 -7.51
N ASP A 82 -11.91 -13.60 -7.98
CA ASP A 82 -10.64 -13.88 -8.61
C ASP A 82 -10.60 -13.45 -10.09
N SER A 83 -9.47 -13.68 -10.74
CA SER A 83 -9.28 -13.30 -12.15
C SER A 83 -10.24 -14.00 -13.10
N ASP A 84 -10.69 -15.21 -12.79
CA ASP A 84 -11.65 -15.94 -13.62
C ASP A 84 -13.05 -15.34 -13.50
N PHE A 85 -13.50 -15.07 -12.26
CA PHE A 85 -14.74 -14.34 -12.01
C PHE A 85 -14.73 -12.98 -12.73
N ILE A 86 -13.63 -12.22 -12.61
CA ILE A 86 -13.51 -10.90 -13.25
C ILE A 86 -13.56 -11.03 -14.79
N SER A 87 -13.01 -12.10 -15.34
CA SER A 87 -13.09 -12.38 -16.79
C SER A 87 -14.53 -12.64 -17.23
N TYR A 88 -15.33 -13.32 -16.42
CA TYR A 88 -16.78 -13.48 -16.67
C TYR A 88 -17.51 -12.14 -16.61
N VAL A 89 -17.17 -11.26 -15.66
CA VAL A 89 -17.73 -9.91 -15.60
C VAL A 89 -17.40 -9.11 -16.87
N PHE A 90 -16.17 -9.21 -17.43
CA PHE A 90 -15.85 -8.59 -18.71
C PHE A 90 -16.74 -9.11 -19.85
N MET A 91 -16.98 -10.42 -19.88
CA MET A 91 -17.90 -11.02 -20.89
C MET A 91 -19.34 -10.54 -20.74
N THR A 92 -19.79 -10.31 -19.52
CA THR A 92 -21.14 -9.79 -19.23
C THR A 92 -21.27 -8.32 -19.63
N LEU A 93 -20.27 -7.48 -19.31
CA LEU A 93 -20.27 -6.06 -19.65
C LEU A 93 -19.92 -5.76 -21.12
N GLY A 94 -19.43 -6.74 -21.86
CA GLY A 94 -19.01 -6.58 -23.26
C GLY A 94 -19.89 -7.33 -24.23
N THR A 95 -19.71 -6.98 -25.52
CA THR A 95 -20.31 -7.75 -26.62
C THR A 95 -19.51 -9.04 -26.82
N ARG A 96 -20.21 -10.17 -26.86
CA ARG A 96 -19.59 -11.48 -27.11
C ARG A 96 -19.49 -11.72 -28.60
N ASP A 97 -18.27 -11.95 -29.11
CA ASP A 97 -18.10 -12.63 -30.38
C ASP A 97 -18.36 -14.13 -30.19
N ASN A 98 -19.32 -14.70 -30.90
CA ASN A 98 -19.73 -16.12 -30.81
C ASN A 98 -18.61 -17.14 -31.17
N ARG A 99 -17.38 -16.67 -31.41
CA ARG A 99 -16.22 -17.46 -31.87
C ARG A 99 -15.27 -17.92 -30.76
N GLY A 100 -15.55 -17.65 -29.49
CA GLY A 100 -14.71 -18.03 -28.37
C GLY A 100 -14.98 -19.45 -27.85
N LYS A 101 -14.01 -20.06 -27.14
CA LYS A 101 -14.21 -21.29 -26.39
C LYS A 101 -15.43 -21.15 -25.47
N LYS A 102 -16.33 -22.17 -25.48
CA LYS A 102 -17.43 -22.23 -24.52
C LYS A 102 -16.86 -22.17 -23.11
N SER A 103 -17.42 -21.30 -22.29
CA SER A 103 -17.04 -21.17 -20.88
C SER A 103 -17.36 -22.46 -20.12
N THR A 104 -16.50 -22.81 -19.16
CA THR A 104 -16.68 -23.98 -18.30
C THR A 104 -17.70 -23.76 -17.17
N ASN A 105 -18.11 -22.50 -16.90
CA ASN A 105 -19.06 -22.18 -15.83
C ASN A 105 -20.25 -21.37 -16.37
N ASN A 106 -21.13 -22.06 -17.10
CA ASN A 106 -22.32 -21.45 -17.69
C ASN A 106 -23.30 -20.91 -16.63
N ASP A 107 -23.37 -21.52 -15.46
CA ASP A 107 -24.30 -21.15 -14.39
C ASP A 107 -23.96 -19.77 -13.81
N LEU A 108 -22.68 -19.54 -13.50
CA LEU A 108 -22.21 -18.23 -13.02
C LEU A 108 -22.43 -17.13 -14.07
N ILE A 109 -22.16 -17.44 -15.34
CA ILE A 109 -22.35 -16.47 -16.43
C ILE A 109 -23.81 -16.09 -16.56
N ASN A 110 -24.72 -17.07 -16.49
CA ASN A 110 -26.17 -16.81 -16.57
C ASN A 110 -26.63 -15.91 -15.40
N LYS A 111 -26.17 -16.17 -14.18
CA LYS A 111 -26.45 -15.31 -13.01
C LYS A 111 -25.92 -13.89 -13.18
N LEU A 112 -24.72 -13.74 -13.73
CA LEU A 112 -24.14 -12.41 -14.00
C LEU A 112 -24.89 -11.67 -15.11
N ASP A 113 -25.29 -12.38 -16.18
CA ASP A 113 -26.07 -11.79 -17.29
C ASP A 113 -27.49 -11.39 -16.85
N GLU A 114 -28.13 -12.20 -15.99
CA GLU A 114 -29.43 -11.87 -15.40
C GLU A 114 -29.31 -10.63 -14.50
N PHE A 115 -28.30 -10.62 -13.61
CA PHE A 115 -28.03 -9.46 -12.76
C PHE A 115 -27.73 -8.21 -13.57
N TYR A 116 -26.96 -8.34 -14.65
CA TYR A 116 -26.68 -7.22 -15.57
C TYR A 116 -27.98 -6.64 -16.14
N LYS A 117 -28.85 -7.48 -16.69
CA LYS A 117 -30.10 -7.04 -17.33
C LYS A 117 -31.08 -6.43 -16.35
N ASN A 118 -31.24 -7.05 -15.19
CA ASN A 118 -32.28 -6.66 -14.22
C ASN A 118 -31.86 -5.55 -13.27
N GLU A 119 -30.56 -5.46 -12.96
CA GLU A 119 -30.08 -4.62 -11.87
C GLU A 119 -29.07 -3.55 -12.30
N TYR A 120 -28.10 -3.88 -13.18
CA TYR A 120 -27.05 -2.94 -13.54
C TYR A 120 -27.38 -2.07 -14.75
N GLN A 121 -27.82 -2.68 -15.84
CA GLN A 121 -28.15 -1.98 -17.08
C GLN A 121 -29.19 -0.87 -16.88
N PRO A 122 -30.28 -1.08 -16.12
CA PRO A 122 -31.34 -0.08 -15.94
C PRO A 122 -30.90 1.18 -15.16
N ILE A 123 -29.77 1.12 -14.42
CA ILE A 123 -29.34 2.25 -13.58
C ILE A 123 -29.07 3.50 -14.43
N PHE A 124 -28.50 3.33 -15.63
CA PHE A 124 -28.13 4.42 -16.55
C PHE A 124 -28.17 4.03 -18.03
N ASN A 125 -28.96 3.01 -18.37
CA ASN A 125 -29.07 2.46 -19.73
C ASN A 125 -27.70 2.05 -20.32
N HIS A 126 -26.93 1.30 -19.52
CA HIS A 126 -25.59 0.87 -19.88
C HIS A 126 -25.58 0.14 -21.24
N THR A 127 -24.69 0.56 -22.14
CA THR A 127 -24.40 -0.13 -23.39
C THR A 127 -23.18 -1.01 -23.26
N LYS A 128 -23.25 -2.23 -23.77
CA LYS A 128 -22.13 -3.17 -23.72
C LYS A 128 -20.91 -2.65 -24.45
N PHE A 129 -19.73 -2.87 -23.88
CA PHE A 129 -18.46 -2.47 -24.48
C PHE A 129 -18.10 -3.36 -25.69
N ASP A 130 -17.52 -2.75 -26.74
CA ASP A 130 -16.86 -3.50 -27.79
C ASP A 130 -15.53 -4.08 -27.29
N LEU A 131 -15.48 -5.40 -27.10
CA LEU A 131 -14.29 -6.12 -26.62
C LEU A 131 -13.30 -6.49 -27.75
N LYS A 132 -13.57 -6.08 -28.99
CA LYS A 132 -12.68 -6.39 -30.11
C LYS A 132 -11.28 -5.81 -29.90
N GLY A 133 -10.27 -6.66 -30.06
CA GLY A 133 -8.88 -6.27 -29.86
C GLY A 133 -8.37 -6.34 -28.42
N LEU A 134 -9.24 -6.62 -27.43
CA LEU A 134 -8.90 -6.59 -26.00
C LEU A 134 -8.55 -7.96 -25.41
N SER A 135 -8.79 -9.05 -26.12
CA SER A 135 -8.73 -10.44 -25.63
C SER A 135 -7.41 -10.81 -24.92
N PHE A 136 -6.28 -10.27 -25.36
CA PHE A 136 -4.97 -10.52 -24.76
C PHE A 136 -4.59 -9.56 -23.63
N THR A 137 -5.27 -8.42 -23.54
CA THR A 137 -5.02 -7.39 -22.52
C THR A 137 -5.90 -7.60 -21.27
N LEU A 138 -7.16 -7.99 -21.46
CA LEU A 138 -8.12 -8.18 -20.38
C LEU A 138 -7.66 -9.17 -19.29
N PRO A 139 -7.00 -10.31 -19.59
CA PRO A 139 -6.49 -11.22 -18.54
C PRO A 139 -5.50 -10.54 -17.59
N TYR A 140 -4.61 -9.68 -18.08
CA TYR A 140 -3.70 -8.91 -17.22
C TYR A 140 -4.44 -7.90 -16.35
N ILE A 141 -5.52 -7.33 -16.89
CA ILE A 141 -6.38 -6.40 -16.15
C ILE A 141 -7.15 -7.15 -15.07
N ALA A 142 -7.68 -8.35 -15.35
CA ALA A 142 -8.35 -9.20 -14.37
C ALA A 142 -7.45 -9.49 -13.17
N ILE A 143 -6.22 -9.95 -13.39
CA ILE A 143 -5.21 -10.17 -12.35
C ILE A 143 -4.92 -8.89 -11.55
N SER A 144 -4.87 -7.73 -12.22
CA SER A 144 -4.65 -6.45 -11.55
C SER A 144 -5.83 -6.06 -10.65
N ILE A 145 -7.06 -6.28 -11.08
CA ILE A 145 -8.27 -6.02 -10.28
C ILE A 145 -8.32 -6.97 -9.09
N GLU A 146 -8.11 -8.28 -9.28
CA GLU A 146 -8.02 -9.27 -8.20
C GLU A 146 -6.97 -8.86 -7.16
N THR A 147 -5.77 -8.47 -7.60
CA THR A 147 -4.70 -8.00 -6.72
C THR A 147 -5.14 -6.79 -5.90
N MET A 148 -5.85 -5.85 -6.48
CA MET A 148 -6.35 -4.67 -5.77
C MET A 148 -7.44 -5.00 -4.75
N LEU A 149 -8.36 -5.91 -5.09
CA LEU A 149 -9.42 -6.37 -4.20
C LEU A 149 -8.84 -7.16 -3.02
N THR A 150 -7.98 -8.13 -3.30
CA THR A 150 -7.32 -8.96 -2.27
C THR A 150 -6.42 -8.13 -1.36
N THR A 151 -5.61 -7.20 -1.91
CA THR A 151 -4.76 -6.31 -1.12
C THR A 151 -5.58 -5.43 -0.19
N ASN A 152 -6.73 -4.91 -0.64
CA ASN A 152 -7.62 -4.11 0.20
C ASN A 152 -8.08 -4.88 1.44
N LEU A 153 -8.48 -6.14 1.27
CA LEU A 153 -8.92 -6.99 2.37
C LEU A 153 -7.74 -7.38 3.28
N LYS A 154 -6.67 -7.92 2.71
CA LYS A 154 -5.49 -8.39 3.43
C LYS A 154 -4.84 -7.32 4.32
N GLU A 155 -4.70 -6.10 3.80
CA GLU A 155 -4.00 -5.01 4.50
C GLU A 155 -4.90 -4.27 5.50
N HIS A 156 -6.22 -4.33 5.33
CA HIS A 156 -7.12 -3.45 6.08
C HIS A 156 -8.14 -4.17 6.96
N PHE A 157 -8.46 -5.45 6.73
CA PHE A 157 -9.54 -6.12 7.46
C PHE A 157 -9.31 -6.09 8.98
N ILE A 158 -8.15 -6.53 9.46
CA ILE A 158 -7.85 -6.57 10.91
C ILE A 158 -7.93 -5.18 11.53
N LYS A 159 -7.45 -4.14 10.84
CA LYS A 159 -7.52 -2.75 11.33
C LYS A 159 -8.96 -2.25 11.42
N ARG A 160 -9.81 -2.64 10.46
CA ARG A 160 -11.24 -2.31 10.44
C ARG A 160 -11.97 -3.02 11.56
N LEU A 161 -11.67 -4.31 11.75
CA LEU A 161 -12.20 -5.11 12.86
C LEU A 161 -11.83 -4.49 14.21
N TYR A 162 -10.56 -4.16 14.45
CA TYR A 162 -10.14 -3.53 15.69
C TYR A 162 -10.75 -2.14 15.91
N ARG A 163 -10.94 -1.38 14.83
CA ARG A 163 -11.66 -0.11 14.91
C ARG A 163 -13.12 -0.31 15.27
N PHE A 164 -13.78 -1.30 14.67
CA PHE A 164 -15.16 -1.66 14.98
C PHE A 164 -15.30 -2.08 16.45
N ILE A 165 -14.46 -2.99 16.91
CA ILE A 165 -14.43 -3.41 18.31
C ILE A 165 -14.23 -2.21 19.22
N ASN A 166 -13.23 -1.36 18.97
CA ASN A 166 -12.98 -0.18 19.80
C ASN A 166 -14.19 0.75 19.92
N ILE A 167 -14.91 1.00 18.84
CA ILE A 167 -16.04 1.94 18.85
C ILE A 167 -17.23 1.34 19.58
N PHE A 168 -17.67 0.17 19.17
CA PHE A 168 -18.92 -0.40 19.66
C PHE A 168 -18.78 -1.11 21.01
N SER A 169 -17.65 -1.73 21.32
CA SER A 169 -17.43 -2.28 22.66
C SER A 169 -17.20 -1.20 23.72
N ASN A 170 -16.56 -0.05 23.38
CA ASN A 170 -16.50 1.09 24.29
C ASN A 170 -17.90 1.61 24.62
N LYS A 171 -18.74 1.80 23.59
CA LYS A 171 -20.10 2.26 23.77
C LYS A 171 -20.92 1.31 24.65
N TYR A 172 -20.88 0.00 24.33
CA TYR A 172 -21.55 -1.03 25.14
C TYR A 172 -21.03 -1.04 26.60
N TYR A 173 -19.70 -0.93 26.80
CA TYR A 173 -19.12 -0.92 28.12
C TYR A 173 -19.57 0.31 28.93
N ASP A 174 -19.64 1.49 28.30
CA ASP A 174 -20.13 2.71 28.93
C ASP A 174 -21.62 2.63 29.27
N GLU A 175 -22.46 2.03 28.41
CA GLU A 175 -23.89 1.87 28.65
C GLU A 175 -24.22 0.88 29.78
N LYS A 176 -23.46 -0.22 29.89
CA LYS A 176 -23.78 -1.32 30.81
C LYS A 176 -22.99 -1.32 32.12
N HIS A 177 -21.78 -0.76 32.13
CA HIS A 177 -20.83 -0.93 33.24
C HIS A 177 -20.23 0.39 33.76
N LYS A 178 -20.75 1.55 33.29
CA LYS A 178 -20.23 2.84 33.74
C LYS A 178 -20.41 2.98 35.28
N ASN A 179 -19.30 3.30 35.94
CA ASN A 179 -19.28 3.59 37.36
C ASN A 179 -18.37 4.80 37.64
N ASN A 180 -18.43 5.37 38.83
CA ASN A 180 -17.66 6.54 39.22
C ASN A 180 -16.27 6.17 39.82
N ASN A 181 -15.77 4.97 39.58
CA ASN A 181 -14.48 4.53 40.06
C ASN A 181 -13.34 5.18 39.26
N ASN A 182 -12.30 5.64 39.91
CA ASN A 182 -11.14 6.27 39.28
C ASN A 182 -10.41 5.31 38.32
N ASP A 183 -10.52 4.00 38.52
CA ASP A 183 -9.88 2.98 37.66
C ASP A 183 -10.74 2.54 36.45
N TYR A 184 -11.97 3.03 36.35
CA TYR A 184 -12.93 2.62 35.30
C TYR A 184 -12.35 2.67 33.87
N GLU A 185 -11.77 3.81 33.49
CA GLU A 185 -11.20 4.01 32.15
C GLU A 185 -10.00 3.08 31.89
N THR A 186 -9.24 2.76 32.93
CA THR A 186 -8.08 1.85 32.83
C THR A 186 -8.55 0.42 32.65
N GLU A 187 -9.54 -0.01 33.43
CA GLU A 187 -10.15 -1.34 33.34
C GLU A 187 -10.81 -1.56 31.98
N LYS A 188 -11.64 -0.60 31.52
CA LYS A 188 -12.26 -0.64 30.19
C LYS A 188 -11.24 -0.82 29.08
N LYS A 189 -10.16 -0.04 29.06
CA LYS A 189 -9.08 -0.16 28.07
C LYS A 189 -8.39 -1.53 28.12
N LYS A 190 -8.17 -2.06 29.32
CA LYS A 190 -7.57 -3.38 29.55
C LYS A 190 -8.47 -4.50 29.00
N ASP A 191 -9.76 -4.42 29.28
CA ASP A 191 -10.72 -5.43 28.83
C ASP A 191 -10.91 -5.41 27.31
N ILE A 192 -11.00 -4.23 26.69
CA ILE A 192 -11.06 -4.12 25.23
C ILE A 192 -9.77 -4.60 24.56
N PHE A 193 -8.62 -4.40 25.22
CA PHE A 193 -7.35 -4.95 24.74
C PHE A 193 -7.34 -6.47 24.81
N LYS A 194 -7.78 -7.08 25.92
CA LYS A 194 -7.92 -8.53 26.08
C LYS A 194 -8.88 -9.12 25.05
N LEU A 195 -10.04 -8.49 24.83
CA LEU A 195 -10.99 -8.90 23.79
C LEU A 195 -10.33 -8.97 22.40
N LYS A 196 -9.59 -7.94 22.01
CA LYS A 196 -8.89 -7.93 20.71
C LYS A 196 -7.81 -9.01 20.64
N LYS A 197 -7.08 -9.24 21.72
CA LYS A 197 -6.05 -10.29 21.80
C LYS A 197 -6.69 -11.68 21.68
N ALA A 198 -7.74 -11.94 22.44
CA ALA A 198 -8.48 -13.21 22.41
C ALA A 198 -9.02 -13.52 20.99
N ILE A 199 -9.58 -12.52 20.31
CA ILE A 199 -10.03 -12.66 18.92
C ILE A 199 -8.85 -12.96 17.98
N TYR A 200 -7.72 -12.28 18.13
CA TYR A 200 -6.55 -12.47 17.27
C TYR A 200 -5.94 -13.87 17.44
N GLU A 201 -5.85 -14.35 18.69
CA GLU A 201 -5.25 -15.63 19.04
C GLU A 201 -6.23 -16.82 18.93
N ASN A 202 -7.51 -16.55 18.58
CA ASN A 202 -8.58 -17.57 18.55
C ASN A 202 -8.85 -18.23 19.90
N LYS A 203 -8.73 -17.44 20.98
CA LYS A 203 -8.93 -17.87 22.36
C LYS A 203 -10.18 -17.20 22.96
N PHE A 204 -11.34 -17.62 22.51
CA PHE A 204 -12.60 -16.96 22.87
C PHE A 204 -13.00 -17.16 24.34
N GLU A 205 -12.43 -18.16 25.01
CA GLU A 205 -12.56 -18.41 26.45
C GLU A 205 -11.88 -17.31 27.30
N GLU A 206 -10.86 -16.65 26.78
CA GLU A 206 -10.14 -15.55 27.46
C GLU A 206 -10.85 -14.19 27.36
N ILE A 207 -12.05 -14.13 26.75
CA ILE A 207 -12.79 -12.88 26.61
C ILE A 207 -13.30 -12.41 27.99
N PRO A 208 -13.08 -11.14 28.36
CA PRO A 208 -13.57 -10.58 29.62
C PRO A 208 -15.08 -10.72 29.77
N GLU A 209 -15.56 -11.12 30.96
CA GLU A 209 -16.96 -11.38 31.24
C GLU A 209 -17.87 -10.20 30.85
N LYS A 210 -17.45 -8.96 31.16
CA LYS A 210 -18.17 -7.72 30.85
C LYS A 210 -18.39 -7.49 29.35
N LEU A 211 -17.66 -8.18 28.47
CA LEU A 211 -17.73 -8.05 27.00
C LEU A 211 -18.22 -9.33 26.30
N LYS A 212 -18.47 -10.43 27.03
CA LYS A 212 -18.93 -11.71 26.46
C LYS A 212 -20.28 -11.57 25.75
N GLU A 213 -21.26 -10.92 26.38
CA GLU A 213 -22.58 -10.72 25.79
C GLU A 213 -22.47 -9.94 24.48
N TRP A 214 -21.78 -8.81 24.50
CA TRP A 214 -21.55 -8.02 23.29
C TRP A 214 -20.85 -8.82 22.19
N PHE A 215 -19.83 -9.58 22.55
CA PHE A 215 -19.10 -10.39 21.58
C PHE A 215 -19.98 -11.49 20.97
N ASN A 216 -20.77 -12.20 21.77
CA ASN A 216 -21.66 -13.26 21.30
C ASN A 216 -22.73 -12.72 20.34
N GLN A 217 -23.27 -11.53 20.58
CA GLN A 217 -24.21 -10.85 19.69
C GLN A 217 -23.61 -10.53 18.31
N HIS A 218 -22.33 -10.17 18.29
CA HIS A 218 -21.67 -9.70 17.06
C HIS A 218 -20.78 -10.75 16.38
N LYS A 219 -20.34 -11.79 17.09
CA LYS A 219 -19.35 -12.77 16.64
C LYS A 219 -19.57 -13.25 15.20
N ASN A 220 -20.73 -13.77 14.89
CA ASN A 220 -21.02 -14.37 13.59
C ASN A 220 -21.11 -13.34 12.44
N ASN A 221 -21.26 -12.05 12.78
CA ASN A 221 -21.35 -10.95 11.84
C ASN A 221 -20.01 -10.26 11.57
N ILE A 222 -19.02 -10.43 12.47
CA ILE A 222 -17.69 -9.81 12.33
C ILE A 222 -16.59 -10.84 12.07
N LEU A 223 -16.83 -12.13 12.32
CA LEU A 223 -15.87 -13.21 12.18
C LEU A 223 -16.47 -14.40 11.43
N PRO A 224 -15.66 -15.15 10.68
CA PRO A 224 -16.04 -16.48 10.20
C PRO A 224 -16.25 -17.43 11.37
N THR A 225 -17.17 -18.39 11.21
CA THR A 225 -17.38 -19.47 12.18
C THR A 225 -16.12 -20.31 12.38
N GLU A 226 -15.40 -20.53 11.29
CA GLU A 226 -14.13 -21.27 11.30
C GLU A 226 -13.05 -20.50 10.55
N PHE A 227 -11.84 -20.47 11.07
CA PHE A 227 -10.67 -19.93 10.40
C PHE A 227 -9.38 -20.64 10.83
N ASN A 228 -8.40 -20.68 9.93
CA ASN A 228 -7.15 -21.40 10.13
C ASN A 228 -6.16 -20.59 10.97
N LYS A 229 -5.56 -21.20 12.00
CA LYS A 229 -4.51 -20.62 12.87
C LYS A 229 -4.97 -19.34 13.57
N SER A 230 -4.87 -18.20 12.88
CA SER A 230 -5.32 -16.89 13.38
C SER A 230 -6.15 -16.19 12.30
N ILE A 231 -7.00 -15.27 12.70
CA ILE A 231 -7.82 -14.47 11.79
C ILE A 231 -6.96 -13.70 10.76
N ALA A 232 -5.76 -13.26 11.16
CA ALA A 232 -4.83 -12.58 10.27
C ALA A 232 -4.29 -13.53 9.20
N TYR A 233 -3.93 -14.75 9.58
CA TYR A 233 -3.44 -15.77 8.65
C TYR A 233 -4.54 -16.20 7.67
N ASP A 234 -5.74 -16.48 8.16
CA ASP A 234 -6.86 -16.89 7.31
C ASP A 234 -7.26 -15.78 6.33
N CYS A 235 -7.30 -14.53 6.77
CA CYS A 235 -7.54 -13.38 5.89
C CYS A 235 -6.45 -13.21 4.81
N GLN A 236 -5.19 -13.54 5.10
CA GLN A 236 -4.12 -13.54 4.09
C GLN A 236 -4.32 -14.67 3.08
N SER A 237 -4.78 -15.83 3.51
CA SER A 237 -4.99 -17.02 2.67
C SER A 237 -6.29 -16.95 1.86
N ASN A 238 -7.38 -16.53 2.49
CA ASN A 238 -8.75 -16.55 1.95
C ASN A 238 -9.41 -15.16 2.04
N PRO A 239 -8.88 -14.12 1.38
CA PRO A 239 -9.35 -12.74 1.60
C PRO A 239 -10.81 -12.51 1.25
N PHE A 240 -11.34 -13.16 0.22
CA PHE A 240 -12.73 -12.93 -0.23
C PHE A 240 -13.78 -13.40 0.76
N LYS A 241 -13.47 -14.38 1.62
CA LYS A 241 -14.30 -14.82 2.75
C LYS A 241 -14.67 -13.66 3.69
N TYR A 242 -13.82 -12.61 3.74
CA TYR A 242 -13.95 -11.47 4.64
C TYR A 242 -14.76 -10.29 4.08
N ILE A 243 -15.32 -10.40 2.88
CA ILE A 243 -16.11 -9.32 2.26
C ILE A 243 -17.37 -9.02 3.06
N LYS A 244 -18.17 -10.05 3.38
CA LYS A 244 -19.45 -9.89 4.12
C LYS A 244 -19.25 -9.23 5.48
N TYR A 245 -18.19 -9.57 6.19
CA TYR A 245 -17.86 -8.98 7.49
C TYR A 245 -17.43 -7.51 7.36
N SER A 246 -16.74 -7.18 6.26
CA SER A 246 -16.42 -5.78 5.94
C SER A 246 -17.67 -4.97 5.60
N PHE A 247 -18.65 -5.57 4.92
CA PHE A 247 -19.94 -4.93 4.66
C PHE A 247 -20.70 -4.70 5.96
N TYR A 248 -20.84 -5.70 6.80
CA TYR A 248 -21.53 -5.59 8.09
C TYR A 248 -20.95 -4.47 8.96
N MET A 249 -19.62 -4.44 9.15
CA MET A 249 -18.98 -3.38 9.94
C MET A 249 -19.28 -1.98 9.41
N ASN A 250 -19.30 -1.81 8.09
CA ASN A 250 -19.58 -0.53 7.47
C ASN A 250 -21.08 -0.16 7.55
N GLU A 251 -21.97 -1.14 7.46
CA GLU A 251 -23.41 -0.99 7.66
C GLU A 251 -23.73 -0.49 9.07
N GLN A 252 -23.10 -1.07 10.10
CA GLN A 252 -23.24 -0.59 11.48
C GLN A 252 -22.77 0.86 11.66
N TYR A 253 -21.70 1.27 10.95
CA TYR A 253 -21.30 2.68 10.95
C TYR A 253 -22.31 3.58 10.24
N GLU A 254 -22.95 3.11 9.16
CA GLU A 254 -24.00 3.87 8.47
C GLU A 254 -25.22 4.06 9.37
N LEU A 255 -25.71 2.99 9.99
CA LEU A 255 -26.83 3.03 10.93
C LEU A 255 -26.55 3.97 12.12
N PHE A 256 -25.36 3.88 12.69
CA PHE A 256 -24.93 4.79 13.74
C PHE A 256 -24.96 6.27 13.29
N ASN A 257 -24.46 6.55 12.10
CA ASN A 257 -24.45 7.91 11.54
C ASN A 257 -25.87 8.42 11.21
N GLU A 258 -26.75 7.55 10.75
CA GLU A 258 -28.16 7.87 10.48
C GLU A 258 -28.88 8.27 11.77
N ASN A 259 -28.70 7.50 12.84
CA ASN A 259 -29.26 7.84 14.16
C ASN A 259 -28.77 9.21 14.67
N ILE A 260 -27.46 9.52 14.53
CA ILE A 260 -26.95 10.85 14.89
C ILE A 260 -27.61 11.96 14.06
N ARG A 261 -27.78 11.72 12.75
CA ARG A 261 -28.41 12.73 11.87
C ARG A 261 -29.89 12.93 12.21
N GLU A 262 -30.61 11.89 12.54
CA GLU A 262 -31.98 11.96 13.03
C GLU A 262 -32.08 12.75 14.33
N GLN A 263 -31.15 12.56 15.27
CA GLN A 263 -31.07 13.35 16.49
C GLN A 263 -30.84 14.84 16.22
N ILE A 264 -30.01 15.17 15.22
CA ILE A 264 -29.76 16.55 14.80
C ILE A 264 -31.02 17.18 14.18
N ASN A 265 -31.76 16.39 13.36
CA ASN A 265 -32.90 16.91 12.63
C ASN A 265 -34.19 17.03 13.48
N ASN A 266 -34.36 16.12 14.47
CA ASN A 266 -35.60 15.99 15.24
C ASN A 266 -35.61 16.73 16.56
N LYS A 267 -34.53 17.42 16.95
CA LYS A 267 -34.45 18.16 18.22
C LYS A 267 -34.14 19.62 17.96
N LEU A 268 -34.83 20.50 18.72
CA LEU A 268 -34.42 21.88 18.90
C LEU A 268 -33.16 21.90 19.81
N ILE A 269 -32.00 21.74 19.19
CA ILE A 269 -30.69 21.66 19.87
C ILE A 269 -29.84 22.88 19.54
N SER A 270 -28.98 23.27 20.47
CA SER A 270 -28.07 24.37 20.30
C SER A 270 -26.98 24.10 19.25
N GLU A 271 -26.42 25.14 18.66
CA GLU A 271 -25.27 24.98 17.70
C GLU A 271 -24.09 24.22 18.31
N LYS A 272 -23.88 24.33 19.62
CA LYS A 272 -22.85 23.59 20.34
C LYS A 272 -23.12 22.09 20.34
N GLU A 273 -24.33 21.66 20.62
CA GLU A 273 -24.77 20.26 20.60
C GLU A 273 -24.73 19.71 19.18
N ILE A 274 -25.14 20.46 18.17
CA ILE A 274 -25.00 20.09 16.74
C ILE A 274 -23.53 19.82 16.41
N LYS A 275 -22.61 20.67 16.88
CA LYS A 275 -21.16 20.49 16.63
C LYS A 275 -20.61 19.27 17.36
N GLU A 276 -21.07 18.98 18.57
CA GLU A 276 -20.70 17.79 19.33
C GLU A 276 -21.21 16.52 18.65
N LEU A 277 -22.48 16.46 18.24
CA LEU A 277 -23.06 15.33 17.52
C LEU A 277 -22.37 15.10 16.16
N ASN A 278 -22.11 16.16 15.39
CA ASN A 278 -21.37 16.06 14.14
C ASN A 278 -19.95 15.51 14.34
N SER A 279 -19.31 15.79 15.49
CA SER A 279 -17.98 15.24 15.80
C SER A 279 -17.98 13.72 16.05
N GLN A 280 -19.13 13.14 16.36
CA GLN A 280 -19.32 11.71 16.60
C GLN A 280 -19.58 10.92 15.31
N ILE A 281 -19.87 11.58 14.19
CA ILE A 281 -20.11 10.93 12.90
C ILE A 281 -18.90 10.08 12.49
N LEU A 282 -19.13 8.79 12.32
CA LEU A 282 -18.11 7.81 12.00
C LEU A 282 -17.74 7.87 10.51
N LYS A 283 -16.46 7.97 10.23
CA LYS A 283 -15.97 7.92 8.86
C LYS A 283 -16.08 6.50 8.32
N LEU A 284 -16.87 6.31 7.26
CA LEU A 284 -16.98 5.05 6.54
C LEU A 284 -15.67 4.70 5.82
N PHE A 285 -15.39 3.42 5.68
CA PHE A 285 -14.26 2.93 4.89
C PHE A 285 -14.73 2.33 3.55
N GLN A 286 -13.81 2.14 2.63
CA GLN A 286 -14.09 1.51 1.35
C GLN A 286 -14.03 -0.02 1.51
N PRO A 287 -15.16 -0.76 1.60
CA PRO A 287 -15.16 -2.20 1.88
C PRO A 287 -14.54 -3.02 0.75
N LEU A 288 -14.82 -2.67 -0.50
CA LEU A 288 -14.15 -3.18 -1.70
C LEU A 288 -13.55 -2.02 -2.49
N SER A 289 -12.41 -2.24 -3.12
CA SER A 289 -11.76 -1.22 -3.95
C SER A 289 -12.67 -0.76 -5.08
N LEU A 290 -12.63 0.54 -5.40
CA LEU A 290 -13.30 1.13 -6.56
C LEU A 290 -12.31 1.94 -7.41
N ARG A 291 -12.54 1.95 -8.71
CA ARG A 291 -11.85 2.83 -9.64
C ARG A 291 -12.66 4.12 -9.82
N LYS A 292 -12.29 5.18 -9.11
CA LYS A 292 -13.02 6.45 -9.13
C LYS A 292 -12.54 7.43 -10.21
N SER A 293 -11.27 7.33 -10.63
CA SER A 293 -10.64 8.29 -11.54
C SER A 293 -10.75 7.85 -13.00
N CYS A 294 -11.20 8.76 -13.86
CA CYS A 294 -11.21 8.58 -15.32
C CYS A 294 -9.83 8.76 -15.96
N ILE A 295 -8.82 9.27 -15.24
CA ILE A 295 -7.45 9.36 -15.78
C ILE A 295 -6.96 7.96 -16.13
N PRO A 296 -6.62 7.67 -17.41
CA PRO A 296 -6.18 6.35 -17.82
C PRO A 296 -4.91 5.91 -17.05
N LYS A 297 -4.92 4.65 -16.60
CA LYS A 297 -3.75 4.01 -16.01
C LYS A 297 -3.09 3.09 -17.04
N TYR A 298 -1.92 2.58 -16.68
CA TYR A 298 -1.20 1.64 -17.51
C TYR A 298 -1.97 0.33 -17.69
N ILE A 299 -1.81 -0.23 -18.88
CA ILE A 299 -2.20 -1.59 -19.26
C ILE A 299 -0.94 -2.38 -19.60
N THR A 300 -1.02 -3.69 -19.58
CA THR A 300 0.06 -4.59 -20.03
C THR A 300 -0.15 -4.97 -21.48
N ILE A 301 0.87 -4.81 -22.28
CA ILE A 301 0.93 -5.16 -23.70
C ILE A 301 2.06 -6.17 -23.90
N ASP A 302 1.73 -7.33 -24.40
CA ASP A 302 2.64 -8.41 -24.76
C ASP A 302 2.68 -8.62 -26.29
N THR A 303 3.45 -9.60 -26.73
CA THR A 303 3.57 -9.93 -28.15
C THR A 303 2.23 -10.29 -28.81
N ALA A 304 1.37 -11.03 -28.11
CA ALA A 304 0.06 -11.42 -28.64
C ALA A 304 -0.85 -10.20 -28.83
N THR A 305 -0.82 -9.25 -27.88
CA THR A 305 -1.54 -7.97 -28.00
C THR A 305 -1.04 -7.16 -29.21
N ILE A 306 0.27 -7.10 -29.45
CA ILE A 306 0.85 -6.37 -30.60
C ILE A 306 0.40 -7.01 -31.92
N ILE A 307 0.48 -8.32 -32.04
CA ILE A 307 0.01 -9.06 -33.22
C ILE A 307 -1.48 -8.76 -33.45
N ASN A 308 -2.29 -8.80 -32.40
CA ASN A 308 -3.72 -8.56 -32.52
C ASN A 308 -4.06 -7.12 -32.96
N LEU A 309 -3.28 -6.13 -32.54
CA LEU A 309 -3.51 -4.72 -32.87
C LEU A 309 -3.02 -4.34 -34.27
N PHE A 310 -1.86 -4.86 -34.69
CA PHE A 310 -1.12 -4.30 -35.81
C PHE A 310 -0.97 -5.26 -37.00
N SER A 311 -1.21 -6.58 -36.82
CA SER A 311 -1.08 -7.53 -37.91
C SER A 311 -2.37 -7.62 -38.74
N GLU A 312 -2.23 -7.90 -40.02
CA GLU A 312 -3.35 -8.13 -40.92
C GLU A 312 -4.12 -9.40 -40.56
N LYS A 313 -5.43 -9.45 -40.85
CA LYS A 313 -6.30 -10.57 -40.45
C LYS A 313 -5.77 -11.93 -40.91
N GLY A 314 -5.24 -12.06 -42.12
CA GLY A 314 -4.73 -13.33 -42.68
C GLY A 314 -3.42 -13.83 -42.01
N GLN A 315 -2.61 -12.94 -41.43
CA GLN A 315 -1.33 -13.26 -40.81
C GLN A 315 -1.44 -13.53 -39.31
N LYS A 316 -2.48 -13.01 -38.64
CA LYS A 316 -2.64 -13.09 -37.17
C LYS A 316 -2.58 -14.53 -36.66
N GLY A 317 -3.29 -15.45 -37.27
CA GLY A 317 -3.35 -16.85 -36.85
C GLY A 317 -1.97 -17.52 -36.87
N LYS A 318 -1.24 -17.39 -37.96
CA LYS A 318 0.10 -17.95 -38.13
C LYS A 318 1.10 -17.38 -37.11
N LEU A 319 1.10 -16.05 -36.92
CA LEU A 319 1.99 -15.39 -35.95
C LEU A 319 1.68 -15.75 -34.49
N LEU A 320 0.41 -15.98 -34.15
CA LEU A 320 0.01 -16.42 -32.81
C LEU A 320 0.34 -17.88 -32.53
N GLN A 321 0.31 -18.76 -33.55
CA GLN A 321 0.69 -20.17 -33.41
C GLN A 321 2.19 -20.33 -33.07
N SER A 322 3.05 -19.56 -33.75
CA SER A 322 4.52 -19.58 -33.54
C SER A 322 4.99 -18.34 -32.74
N LEU A 323 4.28 -18.00 -31.69
CA LEU A 323 4.46 -16.74 -30.95
C LEU A 323 5.87 -16.56 -30.38
N LYS A 324 6.49 -17.64 -29.86
CA LYS A 324 7.85 -17.59 -29.27
C LYS A 324 8.92 -17.34 -30.34
N GLU A 325 8.75 -17.93 -31.50
CA GLU A 325 9.70 -17.80 -32.62
C GLU A 325 9.62 -16.42 -33.26
N ASN A 326 8.41 -15.89 -33.38
CA ASN A 326 8.14 -14.63 -34.06
C ASN A 326 8.26 -13.39 -33.13
N GLN A 327 8.41 -13.57 -31.82
CA GLN A 327 8.32 -12.44 -30.89
C GLN A 327 9.36 -11.34 -31.18
N GLU A 328 10.59 -11.69 -31.48
CA GLU A 328 11.65 -10.71 -31.77
C GLU A 328 11.37 -9.94 -33.05
N LEU A 329 10.99 -10.63 -34.12
CA LEU A 329 10.60 -10.02 -35.39
C LEU A 329 9.41 -9.06 -35.24
N VAL A 330 8.39 -9.49 -34.49
CA VAL A 330 7.20 -8.67 -34.22
C VAL A 330 7.59 -7.40 -33.46
N TRP A 331 8.41 -7.52 -32.41
CA TRP A 331 8.84 -6.35 -31.64
C TRP A 331 9.74 -5.44 -32.45
N ASP A 332 10.69 -5.97 -33.23
CA ASP A 332 11.55 -5.14 -34.08
C ASP A 332 10.76 -4.41 -35.17
N LYS A 333 9.67 -5.00 -35.69
CA LYS A 333 8.82 -4.32 -36.68
C LYS A 333 8.22 -3.00 -36.13
N PHE A 334 7.79 -2.97 -34.87
CA PHE A 334 7.05 -1.84 -34.30
C PHE A 334 7.87 -0.99 -33.32
N PHE A 335 8.91 -1.54 -32.69
CA PHE A 335 9.71 -0.87 -31.68
C PHE A 335 11.18 -0.75 -32.10
N ARG A 336 11.83 0.29 -31.59
CA ARG A 336 13.27 0.55 -31.82
C ARG A 336 14.13 -0.32 -30.91
N MET A 337 14.19 -1.63 -31.17
CA MET A 337 14.86 -2.63 -30.33
C MET A 337 16.37 -2.42 -30.18
N ASN A 338 17.01 -1.72 -31.10
CA ASN A 338 18.43 -1.36 -31.07
C ASN A 338 18.81 -0.33 -29.97
N LYS A 339 17.80 0.32 -29.34
CA LYS A 339 18.07 1.30 -28.28
C LYS A 339 18.65 0.66 -27.03
N ARG A 340 19.57 1.39 -26.36
CA ARG A 340 20.21 0.96 -25.10
C ARG A 340 19.23 0.50 -24.02
N ILE A 341 18.01 1.00 -24.02
CA ILE A 341 16.99 0.66 -23.03
C ILE A 341 16.50 -0.78 -23.14
N PHE A 342 16.63 -1.41 -24.33
CA PHE A 342 16.31 -2.83 -24.54
C PHE A 342 17.49 -3.77 -24.28
N ARG A 343 18.70 -3.23 -23.97
CA ARG A 343 19.87 -4.06 -23.70
C ARG A 343 19.61 -5.00 -22.54
N GLN A 344 19.84 -6.27 -22.80
CA GLN A 344 19.80 -7.31 -21.81
C GLN A 344 21.07 -7.27 -20.96
N SER A 345 20.99 -7.75 -19.71
CA SER A 345 22.15 -7.98 -18.86
C SER A 345 22.39 -9.49 -18.73
N LYS A 346 23.51 -9.90 -18.14
CA LYS A 346 23.79 -11.33 -17.87
C LYS A 346 22.67 -12.00 -17.06
N ASP A 347 22.03 -11.23 -16.16
CA ASP A 347 21.03 -11.75 -15.22
C ASP A 347 19.59 -11.52 -15.66
N TYR A 348 19.34 -10.53 -16.55
CA TYR A 348 17.98 -10.13 -16.91
C TYR A 348 17.78 -10.04 -18.42
N LEU A 349 16.77 -10.77 -18.92
CA LEU A 349 16.35 -10.79 -20.31
C LEU A 349 15.07 -9.98 -20.50
N PHE A 350 14.93 -9.30 -21.64
CA PHE A 350 13.68 -8.62 -21.98
C PHE A 350 12.55 -9.64 -22.13
N ASN A 351 11.42 -9.39 -21.45
CA ASN A 351 10.29 -10.33 -21.42
C ASN A 351 9.28 -10.10 -22.54
N TYR A 352 9.61 -9.30 -23.55
CA TYR A 352 8.70 -8.94 -24.64
C TYR A 352 7.33 -8.46 -24.14
N THR A 353 7.36 -7.65 -23.09
CA THR A 353 6.18 -7.12 -22.41
C THR A 353 6.47 -5.70 -21.94
N ILE A 354 5.51 -4.82 -22.19
CA ILE A 354 5.53 -3.45 -21.69
C ILE A 354 4.27 -3.12 -20.91
N GLN A 355 4.40 -2.19 -19.98
CA GLN A 355 3.26 -1.58 -19.30
C GLN A 355 3.23 -0.10 -19.64
N THR A 356 2.13 0.39 -20.20
CA THR A 356 2.01 1.78 -20.66
C THR A 356 0.63 2.36 -20.39
N ASP A 357 0.60 3.67 -20.12
CA ASP A 357 -0.61 4.49 -20.06
C ASP A 357 -0.79 5.35 -21.34
N GLY A 358 -0.05 5.02 -22.42
CA GLY A 358 -0.01 5.79 -23.65
C GLY A 358 1.04 6.90 -23.67
N ILE A 359 1.63 7.26 -22.53
CA ILE A 359 2.66 8.30 -22.39
C ILE A 359 3.97 7.71 -21.87
N GLY A 360 3.93 7.19 -20.64
CA GLY A 360 5.06 6.52 -20.04
C GLY A 360 5.01 5.02 -20.29
N THR A 361 6.19 4.40 -20.36
CA THR A 361 6.29 2.95 -20.57
C THR A 361 7.29 2.35 -19.61
N SER A 362 6.95 1.19 -19.06
CA SER A 362 7.85 0.34 -18.29
C SER A 362 8.12 -0.93 -19.10
N LEU A 363 9.36 -1.15 -19.48
CA LEU A 363 9.82 -2.40 -20.10
C LEU A 363 10.06 -3.42 -19.01
N LEU A 364 9.54 -4.62 -19.18
CA LEU A 364 9.67 -5.69 -18.21
C LEU A 364 10.83 -6.63 -18.60
N PHE A 365 11.75 -6.83 -17.67
CA PHE A 365 12.83 -7.80 -17.77
C PHE A 365 12.63 -8.86 -16.72
N LYS A 366 12.88 -10.12 -17.05
CA LYS A 366 12.84 -11.24 -16.12
C LYS A 366 14.23 -11.81 -15.86
N HIS A 367 14.47 -12.24 -14.63
CA HIS A 367 15.73 -12.86 -14.27
C HIS A 367 15.87 -14.21 -14.96
N ILE A 368 17.09 -14.58 -15.34
CA ILE A 368 17.37 -15.81 -16.09
C ILE A 368 16.89 -17.07 -15.37
N SER A 369 16.91 -17.09 -14.03
CA SER A 369 16.43 -18.21 -13.21
C SER A 369 14.93 -18.52 -13.37
N ILE A 370 14.17 -17.59 -13.96
CA ILE A 370 12.73 -17.76 -14.21
C ILE A 370 12.40 -17.63 -15.70
N LYS A 371 13.39 -17.85 -16.58
CA LYS A 371 13.28 -17.68 -18.04
C LYS A 371 12.05 -18.38 -18.61
N ASP A 372 11.77 -19.60 -18.16
CA ASP A 372 10.69 -20.42 -18.69
C ASP A 372 9.33 -20.23 -17.99
N LYS A 373 9.26 -19.40 -16.96
CA LYS A 373 8.01 -19.10 -16.26
C LYS A 373 7.22 -18.00 -16.97
N LYS A 374 5.91 -18.22 -17.13
CA LYS A 374 5.00 -17.20 -17.66
C LYS A 374 4.92 -16.00 -16.70
N TYR A 375 4.85 -14.78 -17.25
CA TYR A 375 4.57 -13.57 -16.46
C TYR A 375 3.21 -13.70 -15.75
N GLY A 376 3.16 -13.35 -14.48
CA GLY A 376 1.94 -13.48 -13.66
C GLY A 376 1.76 -14.86 -13.01
N GLY A 377 2.56 -15.88 -13.38
CA GLY A 377 2.55 -17.17 -12.70
C GLY A 377 3.02 -17.05 -11.24
N LYS A 378 2.50 -17.91 -10.34
CA LYS A 378 2.95 -17.96 -8.93
C LYS A 378 4.44 -18.32 -8.90
N ILE A 379 5.29 -17.32 -8.72
CA ILE A 379 6.70 -17.52 -8.40
C ILE A 379 6.74 -17.74 -6.89
N LYS A 380 7.42 -18.81 -6.42
CA LYS A 380 7.73 -18.95 -5.00
C LYS A 380 8.30 -17.62 -4.54
N SER A 381 7.67 -16.98 -3.56
CA SER A 381 8.14 -15.71 -3.02
C SER A 381 9.60 -15.87 -2.63
N VAL A 382 10.49 -15.17 -3.32
CA VAL A 382 11.83 -14.98 -2.80
C VAL A 382 11.62 -14.27 -1.48
N ASP A 383 12.18 -14.78 -0.40
CA ASP A 383 12.13 -14.09 0.88
C ASP A 383 12.82 -12.74 0.71
N ASN A 384 11.99 -11.69 0.66
CA ASN A 384 12.41 -10.30 0.52
C ASN A 384 12.30 -9.59 1.88
N SER A 385 12.25 -10.33 2.98
CA SER A 385 12.30 -9.76 4.32
C SER A 385 13.68 -9.15 4.57
N ILE A 386 13.71 -8.02 5.21
CA ILE A 386 14.94 -7.45 5.75
C ILE A 386 15.04 -8.02 7.16
N HIS A 387 16.11 -8.73 7.46
CA HIS A 387 16.31 -9.38 8.75
C HIS A 387 16.54 -8.36 9.86
N TYR A 388 16.10 -8.70 11.08
CA TYR A 388 16.48 -7.95 12.27
C TYR A 388 17.92 -8.32 12.65
N ILE A 389 18.63 -7.36 13.24
CA ILE A 389 20.00 -7.58 13.71
C ILE A 389 20.02 -8.65 14.83
N ASP A 390 18.94 -8.73 15.62
CA ASP A 390 18.77 -9.68 16.71
C ASP A 390 18.56 -11.13 16.22
N GLU A 391 18.25 -11.35 14.93
CA GLU A 391 18.03 -12.66 14.29
C GLU A 391 19.30 -13.23 13.67
N LEU A 392 20.41 -12.50 13.65
CA LEU A 392 21.64 -12.92 12.99
C LEU A 392 22.43 -13.90 13.86
N SER A 393 23.05 -14.90 13.19
CA SER A 393 23.99 -15.81 13.81
C SER A 393 25.30 -15.10 14.18
N ASP A 394 26.06 -15.67 15.14
CA ASP A 394 27.38 -15.14 15.54
C ASP A 394 28.32 -14.96 14.36
N TYR A 395 28.38 -15.94 13.46
CA TYR A 395 29.16 -15.86 12.23
C TYR A 395 28.78 -14.65 11.35
N GLN A 396 27.47 -14.39 11.20
CA GLN A 396 26.97 -13.25 10.45
C GLN A 396 27.33 -11.92 11.12
N LEU A 397 27.26 -11.86 12.44
CA LEU A 397 27.66 -10.70 13.22
C LEU A 397 29.18 -10.45 13.16
N ASP A 398 29.99 -11.50 13.10
CA ASP A 398 31.46 -11.37 12.94
C ASP A 398 31.83 -10.73 11.59
N ILE A 399 31.15 -11.10 10.50
CA ILE A 399 31.35 -10.46 9.20
C ILE A 399 31.04 -8.95 9.27
N LEU A 400 30.08 -8.55 10.09
CA LEU A 400 29.70 -7.13 10.23
C LEU A 400 30.74 -6.30 11.00
N LYS A 401 31.63 -6.91 11.77
CA LYS A 401 32.70 -6.21 12.51
C LYS A 401 33.66 -5.44 11.59
N THR A 402 33.83 -5.91 10.37
CA THR A 402 34.70 -5.27 9.37
C THR A 402 34.04 -4.12 8.61
N LYS A 403 32.74 -3.87 8.86
CA LYS A 403 31.97 -2.87 8.15
C LYS A 403 31.68 -1.64 9.01
N LYS A 404 31.68 -0.48 8.37
CA LYS A 404 31.21 0.76 8.99
C LYS A 404 29.71 0.70 9.24
N ILE A 405 29.29 0.98 10.46
CA ILE A 405 27.88 0.92 10.86
C ILE A 405 27.23 2.28 10.66
N VAL A 406 26.13 2.32 9.92
CA VAL A 406 25.31 3.52 9.69
C VAL A 406 23.91 3.26 10.26
N SER A 407 23.48 4.08 11.20
CA SER A 407 22.10 4.04 11.70
C SER A 407 21.16 4.90 10.87
N ALA A 408 19.87 4.54 10.82
CA ALA A 408 18.86 5.28 10.06
C ALA A 408 17.51 5.30 10.79
N ASP A 409 17.04 6.48 11.17
CA ASP A 409 15.73 6.70 11.81
C ASP A 409 14.68 7.04 10.75
N PRO A 410 13.65 6.20 10.52
CA PRO A 410 12.56 6.48 9.59
C PRO A 410 11.50 7.37 10.22
N GLY A 411 11.16 8.48 9.57
CA GLY A 411 10.20 9.43 10.12
C GLY A 411 9.28 10.07 9.08
N LYS A 412 8.45 11.02 9.53
CA LYS A 412 7.52 11.75 8.64
C LYS A 412 8.12 13.04 8.05
N LYS A 413 8.93 13.76 8.80
CA LYS A 413 9.62 14.97 8.30
C LYS A 413 10.86 14.59 7.52
N PHE A 414 11.75 13.85 8.16
CA PHE A 414 12.82 13.14 7.50
C PHE A 414 12.31 11.73 7.21
N LEU A 415 12.29 11.36 5.92
CA LEU A 415 11.96 10.00 5.51
C LEU A 415 13.00 9.02 6.02
N LEU A 416 14.26 9.46 6.03
CA LEU A 416 15.38 8.86 6.75
C LEU A 416 16.29 9.97 7.27
N TYR A 417 16.66 9.86 8.54
CA TYR A 417 17.76 10.56 9.15
C TYR A 417 18.85 9.53 9.41
N MET A 418 20.05 9.74 8.87
CA MET A 418 21.11 8.74 8.92
C MET A 418 22.36 9.32 9.59
N MET A 419 23.09 8.47 10.32
CA MET A 419 24.30 8.87 11.02
C MET A 419 25.25 7.68 11.18
N ASP A 420 26.56 7.95 11.10
CA ASP A 420 27.62 7.01 11.47
C ASP A 420 28.24 7.38 12.82
N ASP A 421 29.26 6.64 13.23
CA ASP A 421 29.98 6.83 14.50
C ASP A 421 31.03 7.98 14.46
N GLU A 422 31.39 8.46 13.28
CA GLU A 422 32.22 9.62 13.08
C GLU A 422 31.44 10.94 13.17
N GLY A 423 30.09 10.85 13.26
CA GLY A 423 29.21 12.01 13.34
C GLY A 423 28.77 12.54 11.99
N ASN A 424 29.09 11.86 10.88
CA ASN A 424 28.58 12.22 9.56
C ASN A 424 27.06 12.02 9.51
N GLU A 425 26.33 13.00 8.96
CA GLU A 425 24.86 13.01 8.91
C GLU A 425 24.36 13.12 7.47
N LEU A 426 23.33 12.34 7.14
CA LEU A 426 22.59 12.46 5.90
C LEU A 426 21.08 12.50 6.18
N LYS A 427 20.41 13.50 5.61
CA LYS A 427 18.97 13.73 5.81
C LYS A 427 18.24 13.66 4.47
N TYR A 428 17.24 12.80 4.36
CA TYR A 428 16.33 12.76 3.22
C TYR A 428 14.93 13.14 3.65
N SER A 429 14.54 14.39 3.40
CA SER A 429 13.26 14.91 3.89
C SER A 429 12.11 14.66 2.92
N CYS A 430 10.89 14.61 3.45
CA CYS A 430 9.67 14.57 2.64
C CYS A 430 9.56 15.81 1.73
N MET A 431 9.92 16.98 2.25
CA MET A 431 9.90 18.24 1.47
C MET A 431 10.90 18.21 0.32
N GLN A 432 12.14 17.74 0.56
CA GLN A 432 13.14 17.56 -0.49
C GLN A 432 12.62 16.64 -1.59
N ARG A 433 12.11 15.48 -1.23
CA ARG A 433 11.55 14.51 -2.18
C ARG A 433 10.38 15.11 -2.99
N ASP A 434 9.48 15.84 -2.35
CA ASP A 434 8.33 16.49 -3.00
C ASP A 434 8.77 17.60 -3.97
N THR A 435 9.84 18.35 -3.62
CA THR A 435 10.43 19.38 -4.48
C THR A 435 11.15 18.77 -5.66
N GLU A 436 12.08 17.85 -5.41
CA GLU A 436 12.88 17.17 -6.44
C GLU A 436 12.01 16.34 -7.39
N SER A 437 10.91 15.72 -6.91
CA SER A 437 9.94 15.00 -7.74
C SER A 437 8.96 15.90 -8.49
N LEU A 438 9.04 17.23 -8.33
CA LEU A 438 8.08 18.21 -8.85
C LEU A 438 6.64 17.98 -8.38
N ALA A 439 6.41 17.19 -7.34
CA ALA A 439 5.08 16.80 -6.88
C ALA A 439 4.23 18.03 -6.49
N LYS A 440 4.82 18.98 -5.77
CA LYS A 440 4.16 20.23 -5.37
C LYS A 440 3.78 21.09 -6.57
N ARG A 441 4.71 21.29 -7.51
CA ARG A 441 4.46 22.02 -8.77
C ARG A 441 3.36 21.36 -9.59
N ASN A 442 3.46 20.05 -9.78
CA ASN A 442 2.53 19.28 -10.59
C ASN A 442 1.13 19.25 -9.97
N ARG A 443 1.02 19.26 -8.65
CA ARG A 443 -0.26 19.43 -7.94
C ARG A 443 -0.88 20.81 -8.21
N ARG A 444 -0.08 21.88 -8.18
CA ARG A 444 -0.56 23.23 -8.55
C ARG A 444 -1.09 23.26 -9.97
N ILE A 445 -0.35 22.74 -10.96
CA ILE A 445 -0.80 22.71 -12.37
C ILE A 445 -2.15 22.02 -12.49
N LYS A 446 -2.34 20.85 -11.85
CA LYS A 446 -3.63 20.14 -11.86
C LYS A 446 -4.74 20.97 -11.22
N MET A 447 -4.45 21.66 -10.10
CA MET A 447 -5.44 22.50 -9.41
C MET A 447 -5.80 23.72 -10.24
N THR A 448 -4.83 24.39 -10.87
CA THR A 448 -5.07 25.55 -11.74
C THR A 448 -5.92 25.15 -12.94
N ASN A 449 -5.53 24.08 -13.68
CA ASN A 449 -6.30 23.56 -14.80
C ASN A 449 -7.75 23.20 -14.41
N LYS A 450 -7.95 22.67 -13.20
CA LYS A 450 -9.27 22.35 -12.69
C LYS A 450 -10.06 23.61 -12.33
N LYS A 451 -9.42 24.62 -11.73
CA LYS A 451 -10.06 25.90 -11.40
C LYS A 451 -10.52 26.67 -12.64
N GLU A 452 -9.74 26.63 -13.72
CA GLU A 452 -10.09 27.22 -15.01
C GLU A 452 -11.30 26.52 -15.65
N ASN A 453 -11.59 25.28 -15.27
CA ASN A 453 -12.73 24.49 -15.74
C ASN A 453 -13.80 24.35 -14.63
N LYS A 454 -14.46 25.45 -14.28
CA LYS A 454 -15.48 25.50 -13.21
C LYS A 454 -16.52 24.39 -13.34
N LYS A 455 -17.03 24.11 -14.55
CA LYS A 455 -17.99 23.01 -14.80
C LYS A 455 -17.55 21.66 -14.23
N VAL A 456 -16.24 21.35 -14.26
CA VAL A 456 -15.72 20.09 -13.71
C VAL A 456 -15.79 20.12 -12.16
N ILE A 457 -15.54 21.28 -11.55
CA ILE A 457 -15.64 21.43 -10.10
C ILE A 457 -17.09 21.27 -9.65
N ASP A 458 -18.03 21.89 -10.36
CA ASP A 458 -19.46 21.83 -10.02
C ASP A 458 -19.98 20.40 -10.09
N ILE A 459 -19.65 19.68 -11.18
CA ILE A 459 -20.01 18.25 -11.36
C ILE A 459 -19.44 17.38 -10.23
N GLU A 460 -18.19 17.61 -9.84
CA GLU A 460 -17.57 16.82 -8.77
C GLU A 460 -18.09 17.17 -7.38
N THR A 461 -18.49 18.43 -7.19
CA THR A 461 -19.14 18.89 -5.96
C THR A 461 -20.51 18.23 -5.81
N GLU A 462 -21.31 18.22 -6.89
CA GLU A 462 -22.59 17.51 -6.94
C GLU A 462 -22.42 16.02 -6.63
N LEU A 463 -21.45 15.36 -7.29
CA LEU A 463 -21.14 13.97 -7.03
C LEU A 463 -20.70 13.68 -5.59
N SER A 464 -20.15 14.65 -4.88
CA SER A 464 -19.70 14.46 -3.48
C SER A 464 -20.85 14.20 -2.50
N ASN A 465 -22.09 14.53 -2.88
CA ASN A 465 -23.29 14.25 -2.11
C ASN A 465 -23.63 12.75 -2.09
N TYR A 466 -23.08 11.97 -3.02
CA TYR A 466 -23.32 10.53 -3.15
C TYR A 466 -22.12 9.74 -2.62
N LEU A 467 -22.35 8.95 -1.56
CA LEU A 467 -21.28 8.24 -0.85
C LEU A 467 -20.87 6.96 -1.56
N SER A 468 -19.69 6.96 -2.14
CA SER A 468 -19.11 5.74 -2.74
C SER A 468 -18.71 4.66 -1.73
N THR A 469 -18.77 4.95 -0.43
CA THR A 469 -18.40 4.03 0.66
C THR A 469 -19.62 3.30 1.25
N THR A 470 -20.83 3.71 0.87
CA THR A 470 -22.07 3.12 1.37
C THR A 470 -22.17 1.62 1.07
N VAL A 471 -22.76 0.86 1.96
CA VAL A 471 -23.16 -0.53 1.77
C VAL A 471 -24.67 -0.70 1.60
N ASN A 472 -25.42 0.38 1.68
CA ASN A 472 -26.82 0.40 1.30
C ASN A 472 -26.96 0.22 -0.22
N TYR A 473 -27.70 -0.79 -0.65
CA TYR A 473 -27.84 -1.19 -2.04
C TYR A 473 -28.44 -0.08 -2.92
N ILE A 474 -29.49 0.58 -2.45
CA ILE A 474 -30.19 1.65 -3.18
C ILE A 474 -29.29 2.89 -3.29
N LYS A 475 -28.71 3.34 -2.19
CA LYS A 475 -27.80 4.48 -2.18
C LYS A 475 -26.57 4.22 -3.07
N PHE A 476 -26.09 2.97 -3.17
CA PHE A 476 -24.98 2.64 -4.05
C PHE A 476 -25.39 2.63 -5.54
N LYS A 477 -26.62 2.20 -5.89
CA LYS A 477 -27.17 2.38 -7.23
C LYS A 477 -27.24 3.85 -7.64
N GLU A 478 -27.70 4.72 -6.73
CA GLU A 478 -27.71 6.18 -6.95
C GLU A 478 -26.32 6.73 -7.20
N PHE A 479 -25.33 6.31 -6.37
CA PHE A 479 -23.93 6.67 -6.60
C PHE A 479 -23.45 6.24 -7.99
N ILE A 480 -23.75 5.03 -8.45
CA ILE A 480 -23.36 4.54 -9.79
C ILE A 480 -23.97 5.42 -10.87
N ARG A 481 -25.26 5.75 -10.77
CA ARG A 481 -25.97 6.62 -11.73
C ARG A 481 -25.31 7.97 -11.84
N GLU A 482 -25.12 8.64 -10.72
CA GLU A 482 -24.55 9.99 -10.70
C GLU A 482 -23.05 9.97 -11.07
N LYS A 483 -22.33 8.92 -10.69
CA LYS A 483 -20.93 8.72 -11.12
C LYS A 483 -20.81 8.52 -12.62
N HIS A 484 -21.73 7.79 -13.23
CA HIS A 484 -21.75 7.63 -14.69
C HIS A 484 -22.00 8.97 -15.39
N LYS A 485 -23.03 9.73 -14.98
CA LYS A 485 -23.29 11.08 -15.51
C LYS A 485 -22.09 12.02 -15.36
N ALA A 486 -21.44 11.99 -14.21
CA ALA A 486 -20.25 12.79 -13.94
C ALA A 486 -19.09 12.36 -14.85
N ASN A 487 -18.88 11.04 -15.04
CA ASN A 487 -17.84 10.52 -15.93
C ASN A 487 -18.05 10.97 -17.39
N GLU A 488 -19.26 10.85 -17.93
CA GLU A 488 -19.59 11.28 -19.28
C GLU A 488 -19.23 12.76 -19.51
N LYS A 489 -19.59 13.63 -18.56
CA LYS A 489 -19.31 15.07 -18.65
C LYS A 489 -17.84 15.43 -18.45
N THR A 490 -17.07 14.64 -17.67
CA THR A 490 -15.67 14.96 -17.30
C THR A 490 -14.64 14.11 -18.03
N LYS A 491 -15.07 13.11 -18.81
CA LYS A 491 -14.22 12.15 -19.49
C LYS A 491 -13.14 12.81 -20.33
N LEU A 492 -13.51 13.68 -21.28
CA LEU A 492 -12.56 14.38 -22.16
C LEU A 492 -11.53 15.19 -21.38
N PHE A 493 -11.95 15.83 -20.28
CA PHE A 493 -11.04 16.57 -19.42
C PHE A 493 -9.98 15.69 -18.78
N TYR A 494 -10.35 14.52 -18.24
CA TYR A 494 -9.44 13.62 -17.54
C TYR A 494 -8.67 12.66 -18.46
N GLU A 495 -9.17 12.34 -19.63
CA GLU A 495 -8.46 11.55 -20.65
C GLU A 495 -7.35 12.37 -21.34
N ASN A 496 -7.33 13.69 -21.18
CA ASN A 496 -6.29 14.55 -21.70
C ASN A 496 -4.90 14.05 -21.28
N GLU A 497 -3.98 14.01 -22.23
CA GLU A 497 -2.59 13.56 -22.02
C GLU A 497 -1.86 14.34 -20.92
N LEU A 498 -2.25 15.59 -20.65
CA LEU A 498 -1.61 16.44 -19.62
C LEU A 498 -1.52 15.72 -18.28
N TYR A 499 -2.61 15.09 -17.83
CA TYR A 499 -2.64 14.40 -16.53
C TYR A 499 -1.68 13.21 -16.49
N ARG A 500 -1.59 12.44 -17.59
CA ARG A 500 -0.68 11.30 -17.71
C ARG A 500 0.77 11.78 -17.82
N LYS A 501 1.05 12.84 -18.59
CA LYS A 501 2.37 13.49 -18.71
C LYS A 501 2.86 13.99 -17.33
N ILE A 502 1.99 14.65 -16.57
CA ILE A 502 2.31 15.13 -15.22
C ILE A 502 2.59 13.95 -14.28
N ASN A 503 1.77 12.90 -14.30
CA ASN A 503 1.96 11.71 -13.48
C ASN A 503 3.28 11.00 -13.83
N TRP A 504 3.56 10.82 -15.10
CA TRP A 504 4.81 10.25 -15.60
C TRP A 504 6.02 11.06 -15.15
N ARG A 505 5.98 12.38 -15.35
CA ARG A 505 7.04 13.30 -14.92
C ARG A 505 7.29 13.19 -13.42
N THR A 506 6.25 13.26 -12.59
CA THR A 506 6.37 13.11 -11.13
C THR A 506 7.04 11.79 -10.76
N LYS A 507 6.64 10.67 -11.39
CA LYS A 507 7.21 9.33 -11.13
C LYS A 507 8.68 9.25 -11.50
N THR A 508 9.06 9.80 -12.66
CA THR A 508 10.44 9.78 -13.15
C THR A 508 11.36 10.64 -12.28
N TYR A 509 10.92 11.84 -11.94
CA TYR A 509 11.72 12.72 -11.08
C TYR A 509 11.80 12.20 -9.63
N ARG A 510 10.77 11.55 -9.14
CA ARG A 510 10.81 10.88 -7.85
C ARG A 510 11.87 9.78 -7.83
N GLN A 511 11.95 8.96 -8.87
CA GLN A 511 12.99 7.94 -8.97
C GLN A 511 14.37 8.57 -9.01
N ARG A 512 14.57 9.68 -9.76
CA ARG A 512 15.84 10.42 -9.77
C ARG A 512 16.24 10.96 -8.40
N SER A 513 15.27 11.48 -7.62
CA SER A 513 15.50 11.94 -6.24
C SER A 513 15.94 10.79 -5.33
N GLU A 514 15.28 9.63 -5.46
CA GLU A 514 15.61 8.43 -4.71
C GLU A 514 16.98 7.87 -5.08
N ASP A 515 17.34 7.84 -6.36
CA ASP A 515 18.64 7.41 -6.85
C ASP A 515 19.76 8.37 -6.39
N LYS A 516 19.49 9.70 -6.42
CA LYS A 516 20.40 10.72 -5.88
C LYS A 516 20.64 10.52 -4.38
N PHE A 517 19.59 10.26 -3.62
CA PHE A 517 19.70 9.96 -2.20
C PHE A 517 20.57 8.72 -1.95
N LEU A 518 20.35 7.63 -2.71
CA LEU A 518 21.19 6.43 -2.59
C LEU A 518 22.66 6.69 -2.94
N ASN A 519 22.96 7.53 -3.92
CA ASN A 519 24.34 7.90 -4.22
C ASN A 519 24.95 8.79 -3.12
N ASN A 520 24.14 9.67 -2.51
CA ASN A 520 24.59 10.47 -1.38
C ASN A 520 24.94 9.60 -0.14
N ILE A 521 24.31 8.45 0.06
CA ILE A 521 24.73 7.50 1.11
C ILE A 521 26.19 7.08 0.88
N GLU A 522 26.52 6.69 -0.35
CA GLU A 522 27.88 6.27 -0.72
C GLU A 522 28.91 7.39 -0.52
N ASN A 523 28.56 8.62 -0.95
CA ASN A 523 29.42 9.79 -0.82
C ASN A 523 29.69 10.23 0.63
N ASN A 524 28.72 9.97 1.56
CA ASN A 524 28.83 10.41 2.96
C ASN A 524 29.42 9.33 3.88
N PHE A 525 29.16 8.05 3.60
CA PHE A 525 29.48 6.98 4.55
C PHE A 525 30.48 5.96 4.03
N GLY A 526 30.75 5.92 2.72
CA GLY A 526 31.68 4.98 2.09
C GLY A 526 31.04 4.03 1.11
N GLU A 527 31.84 3.16 0.49
CA GLU A 527 31.39 2.26 -0.55
C GLU A 527 30.35 1.25 -0.06
N LYS A 528 29.49 0.82 -0.97
CA LYS A 528 28.35 -0.08 -0.68
C LYS A 528 28.73 -1.41 0.00
N ASN A 529 29.97 -1.88 -0.23
CA ASN A 529 30.45 -3.14 0.34
C ASN A 529 31.05 -2.96 1.75
N ASP A 530 31.43 -1.73 2.11
CA ASP A 530 32.13 -1.42 3.36
C ASP A 530 31.20 -0.93 4.46
N ILE A 531 29.93 -0.65 4.14
CA ILE A 531 28.96 -0.16 5.07
C ILE A 531 27.82 -1.17 5.32
N VAL A 532 27.27 -1.15 6.54
CA VAL A 532 26.02 -1.79 6.91
C VAL A 532 25.05 -0.73 7.43
N ILE A 533 23.81 -0.72 6.91
CA ILE A 533 22.80 0.25 7.29
C ILE A 533 21.79 -0.42 8.22
N CYS A 534 21.72 0.06 9.46
CA CYS A 534 20.82 -0.38 10.48
C CYS A 534 19.61 0.58 10.54
N ILE A 535 18.46 0.17 10.02
CA ILE A 535 17.25 1.00 9.90
C ILE A 535 16.24 0.63 10.97
N GLY A 536 15.70 1.60 11.68
CA GLY A 536 14.60 1.43 12.61
C GLY A 536 13.39 0.74 11.96
N ASP A 537 12.69 -0.10 12.68
CA ASP A 537 11.61 -0.93 12.14
C ASP A 537 10.28 -0.20 12.00
N TRP A 538 10.15 1.03 12.50
CA TRP A 538 8.91 1.81 12.42
C TRP A 538 8.30 1.82 11.01
N SER A 539 7.01 1.56 10.95
CA SER A 539 6.24 1.65 9.72
C SER A 539 4.81 2.15 9.99
N ASN A 540 4.17 2.73 8.96
CA ASN A 540 2.76 3.13 9.05
C ASN A 540 1.79 1.96 9.29
N LYS A 541 2.25 0.71 9.18
CA LYS A 541 1.43 -0.49 9.40
C LYS A 541 1.20 -0.79 10.89
N GLN A 542 2.08 -0.36 11.76
CA GLN A 542 2.07 -0.68 13.20
C GLN A 542 1.13 0.19 14.03
N GLY A 543 0.05 0.70 13.46
CA GLY A 543 -0.96 1.45 14.23
C GLY A 543 -0.45 2.80 14.75
N SER A 544 0.51 3.41 14.05
CA SER A 544 1.08 4.71 14.41
C SER A 544 0.01 5.74 14.76
N CYS A 545 -0.01 6.17 16.00
CA CYS A 545 -0.86 7.26 16.50
C CYS A 545 -0.49 8.62 15.89
N ILE A 546 0.56 8.70 15.09
CA ILE A 546 1.03 9.95 14.50
C ILE A 546 0.06 10.37 13.40
N LYS A 547 -0.71 11.42 13.64
CA LYS A 547 -1.63 12.04 12.67
C LYS A 547 -0.84 12.63 11.49
N GLY A 548 -1.48 12.70 10.31
CA GLY A 548 -0.93 13.35 9.12
C GLY A 548 -0.81 12.42 7.90
N ALA A 549 -0.21 12.94 6.82
CA ALA A 549 -0.07 12.23 5.55
C ALA A 549 0.72 10.92 5.70
N SER A 550 0.34 9.92 4.88
CA SER A 550 1.09 8.68 4.76
C SER A 550 2.51 8.95 4.25
N THR A 551 3.50 8.27 4.83
CA THR A 551 4.90 8.35 4.43
C THR A 551 5.36 7.04 3.80
N MET A 552 6.55 7.08 3.19
CA MET A 552 7.20 5.85 2.72
C MET A 552 7.63 5.02 3.94
N GLY A 553 7.02 3.87 4.09
CA GLY A 553 7.44 2.90 5.10
C GLY A 553 8.39 1.86 4.51
N ILE A 554 7.94 0.59 4.48
CA ILE A 554 8.72 -0.56 3.99
C ILE A 554 9.29 -0.38 2.57
N GLY A 555 8.66 0.44 1.72
CA GLY A 555 9.16 0.72 0.37
C GLY A 555 10.51 1.44 0.34
N LEU A 556 10.76 2.36 1.28
CA LEU A 556 12.04 3.06 1.37
C LEU A 556 13.13 2.14 1.94
N LYS A 557 12.82 1.34 2.96
CA LYS A 557 13.73 0.32 3.52
C LYS A 557 14.18 -0.67 2.43
N ARG A 558 13.23 -1.18 1.64
CA ARG A 558 13.51 -2.05 0.50
C ARG A 558 14.33 -1.35 -0.60
N LEU A 559 14.15 -0.05 -0.78
CA LEU A 559 14.93 0.73 -1.74
C LEU A 559 16.40 0.79 -1.33
N VAL A 560 16.67 1.04 -0.05
CA VAL A 560 18.04 1.02 0.53
C VAL A 560 18.62 -0.39 0.45
N ALA A 561 17.88 -1.41 0.86
CA ALA A 561 18.30 -2.82 0.86
C ALA A 561 18.62 -3.40 -0.54
N LYS A 562 18.14 -2.77 -1.62
CA LYS A 562 18.52 -3.16 -3.00
C LYS A 562 19.97 -2.81 -3.34
N LYS A 563 20.54 -1.80 -2.70
CA LYS A 563 21.91 -1.31 -3.01
C LYS A 563 22.90 -1.62 -1.89
N TYR A 564 22.46 -1.60 -0.63
CA TYR A 564 23.27 -1.71 0.57
C TYR A 564 22.89 -2.89 1.43
N THR A 565 23.85 -3.45 2.18
CA THR A 565 23.57 -4.36 3.29
C THR A 565 22.72 -3.63 4.32
N THR A 566 21.51 -4.12 4.59
CA THR A 566 20.51 -3.42 5.41
C THR A 566 19.91 -4.38 6.44
N LEU A 567 19.86 -3.94 7.69
CA LEU A 567 19.28 -4.67 8.81
C LEU A 567 18.19 -3.83 9.49
N LEU A 568 17.23 -4.47 10.13
CA LEU A 568 16.23 -3.81 10.95
C LEU A 568 16.69 -3.77 12.41
N ILE A 569 16.35 -2.68 13.09
CA ILE A 569 16.47 -2.54 14.54
C ILE A 569 15.08 -2.23 15.10
N ASP A 570 14.68 -2.93 16.16
CA ASP A 570 13.53 -2.55 16.97
C ASP A 570 13.83 -1.20 17.66
N GLU A 571 12.94 -0.23 17.44
CA GLU A 571 13.10 1.15 17.94
C GLU A 571 12.64 1.33 19.40
N TYR A 572 12.39 0.25 20.14
CA TYR A 572 11.90 0.37 21.52
C TYR A 572 12.79 1.31 22.35
N ASN A 573 12.20 2.35 22.91
CA ASN A 573 12.83 3.39 23.74
C ASN A 573 13.91 4.26 23.06
N THR A 574 14.31 4.06 21.81
CA THR A 574 15.38 4.84 21.18
C THR A 574 15.15 6.35 21.19
N SER A 575 13.88 6.78 21.17
CA SER A 575 13.51 8.21 21.24
C SER A 575 13.13 8.68 22.67
N LYS A 576 13.19 7.80 23.68
CA LYS A 576 12.86 8.12 25.08
C LYS A 576 14.05 8.13 26.01
N LYS A 577 15.15 7.49 25.61
CA LYS A 577 16.40 7.44 26.35
C LYS A 577 17.43 8.41 25.77
N CYS A 578 18.18 9.04 26.63
CA CYS A 578 19.29 9.93 26.24
C CYS A 578 20.39 9.12 25.56
N CYS A 579 20.89 9.59 24.42
CA CYS A 579 21.98 8.88 23.72
C CYS A 579 23.32 8.87 24.44
N ASN A 580 23.53 9.77 25.42
CA ASN A 580 24.78 9.87 26.17
C ASN A 580 24.76 9.05 27.50
N CYS A 581 23.65 9.11 28.24
CA CYS A 581 23.58 8.50 29.58
C CYS A 581 22.50 7.43 29.72
N TRP A 582 21.71 7.17 28.68
CA TRP A 582 20.59 6.21 28.60
C TRP A 582 19.48 6.39 29.67
N GLN A 583 19.47 7.53 30.38
CA GLN A 583 18.38 7.90 31.26
C GLN A 583 17.20 8.49 30.46
N ASP A 584 16.04 8.58 31.09
CA ASP A 584 14.84 9.11 30.44
C ASP A 584 15.02 10.59 30.03
N ILE A 585 14.52 10.95 28.87
CA ILE A 585 14.53 12.31 28.35
C ILE A 585 13.12 12.82 28.08
N GLU A 586 12.96 14.13 28.15
CA GLU A 586 11.67 14.79 27.99
C GLU A 586 11.67 15.74 26.81
N ASN A 587 10.43 16.04 26.33
CA ASN A 587 10.27 17.09 25.36
C ASN A 587 10.45 18.46 26.04
N VAL A 588 11.30 19.29 25.49
CA VAL A 588 11.55 20.64 26.01
C VAL A 588 10.28 21.49 25.87
N LYS A 589 9.92 22.20 26.94
CA LYS A 589 8.84 23.18 26.94
C LYS A 589 9.42 24.58 26.72
N ILE A 590 8.89 25.33 25.76
CA ILE A 590 9.22 26.73 25.49
C ILE A 590 7.91 27.51 25.57
N ASN A 591 7.86 28.49 26.48
CA ASN A 591 6.65 29.29 26.77
C ASN A 591 5.44 28.36 27.06
N GLY A 592 5.60 27.40 27.94
CA GLY A 592 4.56 26.42 28.30
C GLY A 592 4.25 25.35 27.24
N ASN A 593 4.69 25.52 26.00
CA ASN A 593 4.40 24.63 24.88
C ASN A 593 5.48 23.58 24.68
N SER A 594 5.11 22.30 24.72
CA SER A 594 6.01 21.18 24.46
C SER A 594 6.48 21.15 22.99
N LYS A 595 7.79 21.07 22.77
CA LYS A 595 8.42 20.97 21.45
C LYS A 595 8.79 19.53 21.14
N PHE A 596 7.91 18.81 20.48
CA PHE A 596 8.03 17.37 20.18
C PHE A 596 9.38 16.95 19.55
N ARG A 597 10.06 17.80 18.81
CA ARG A 597 11.31 17.47 18.11
C ARG A 597 12.58 17.85 18.88
N LEU A 598 12.44 18.52 20.00
CA LEU A 598 13.55 18.93 20.85
C LEU A 598 13.45 18.19 22.18
N LEU A 599 14.50 17.40 22.46
CA LEU A 599 14.63 16.62 23.67
C LEU A 599 15.64 17.23 24.59
N GLY A 600 15.41 17.16 25.88
CA GLY A 600 16.29 17.62 26.93
C GLY A 600 16.62 16.53 27.93
N CYS A 601 17.91 16.34 28.23
CA CYS A 601 18.37 15.45 29.28
C CYS A 601 18.78 16.27 30.50
N LYS A 602 18.15 15.99 31.65
CA LYS A 602 18.48 16.62 32.93
C LYS A 602 19.78 16.12 33.52
N ASN A 603 20.16 14.88 33.24
CA ASN A 603 21.41 14.28 33.78
C ASN A 603 22.67 14.75 33.03
N CYS A 604 22.54 15.05 31.75
CA CYS A 604 23.66 15.54 30.93
C CYS A 604 23.68 17.07 30.88
N LYS A 605 23.68 17.73 32.04
CA LYS A 605 23.74 19.19 32.10
C LYS A 605 25.03 19.71 31.47
N ILE A 606 24.93 20.79 30.71
CA ILE A 606 26.12 21.51 30.21
C ILE A 606 26.61 22.39 31.34
N ASN A 607 27.74 22.04 31.95
CA ASN A 607 28.31 22.73 33.10
C ASN A 607 28.97 24.09 32.84
N ASN A 608 28.88 24.64 31.61
CA ASN A 608 29.59 25.88 31.29
C ASN A 608 28.80 26.80 30.35
N ILE A 609 27.86 27.56 30.88
CA ILE A 609 27.43 28.83 30.25
C ILE A 609 27.24 29.86 31.36
N GLY A 610 27.96 30.99 31.29
CA GLY A 610 27.99 32.05 32.26
C GLY A 610 26.65 32.65 32.65
N SER A 611 26.63 33.47 33.68
CA SER A 611 25.45 33.98 34.44
C SER A 611 24.28 34.41 33.55
N PRO A 612 23.04 34.03 33.91
CA PRO A 612 21.88 34.28 33.08
C PRO A 612 21.22 35.61 33.37
N GLU A 613 21.12 36.44 32.38
CA GLU A 613 20.22 37.62 32.41
C GLU A 613 18.93 37.42 31.60
N ASP A 614 18.74 36.30 30.93
CA ASP A 614 17.59 36.00 30.07
C ASP A 614 16.95 34.66 30.40
N GLU A 615 15.59 34.60 30.42
CA GLU A 615 14.80 33.38 30.60
C GLU A 615 15.18 32.26 29.59
N LYS A 616 15.61 32.63 28.38
CA LYS A 616 16.14 31.70 27.37
C LYS A 616 17.45 31.03 27.78
N LYS A 617 18.34 31.75 28.50
CA LYS A 617 19.60 31.21 29.00
C LYS A 617 19.39 30.26 30.18
N SER A 618 18.39 30.51 31.03
CA SER A 618 18.05 29.62 32.16
C SER A 618 17.55 28.24 31.71
N ILE A 619 16.80 28.18 30.60
CA ILE A 619 16.36 26.92 29.97
C ILE A 619 17.55 26.17 29.37
N LEU A 620 18.51 26.87 28.75
CA LEU A 620 19.71 26.29 28.18
C LEU A 620 20.65 25.68 29.23
N GLN A 621 20.66 26.22 30.44
CA GLN A 621 21.48 25.69 31.55
C GLN A 621 20.89 24.45 32.20
N SER A 622 19.59 24.20 32.01
CA SER A 622 18.88 23.10 32.68
C SER A 622 18.97 21.77 31.92
N TYR A 623 19.30 21.77 30.63
CA TYR A 623 19.26 20.58 29.79
C TYR A 623 20.39 20.53 28.76
N SER A 624 20.86 19.31 28.46
CA SER A 624 21.57 19.03 27.21
C SER A 624 20.54 18.79 26.10
N PHE A 625 20.54 19.62 25.07
CA PHE A 625 19.55 19.57 23.99
C PHE A 625 19.97 18.69 22.83
N LEU A 626 19.02 17.87 22.36
CA LEU A 626 19.18 17.00 21.18
C LEU A 626 17.96 17.04 20.30
N THR A 627 18.16 16.98 19.01
CA THR A 627 17.02 16.70 18.13
C THR A 627 16.61 15.23 18.27
N ARG A 628 15.30 14.97 18.29
CA ARG A 628 14.75 13.62 18.48
C ARG A 628 15.32 12.61 17.49
N ASP A 629 15.37 12.98 16.20
CA ASP A 629 15.83 12.10 15.14
C ASP A 629 17.35 11.76 15.30
N LYS A 630 18.17 12.72 15.74
CA LYS A 630 19.59 12.50 16.05
C LYS A 630 19.78 11.59 17.25
N ASN A 631 19.03 11.83 18.35
CA ASN A 631 19.06 10.98 19.52
C ASN A 631 18.69 9.53 19.19
N SER A 632 17.61 9.32 18.42
CA SER A 632 17.21 7.98 17.97
C SER A 632 18.29 7.28 17.16
N CYS A 633 18.94 7.99 16.20
CA CYS A 633 20.03 7.42 15.41
C CYS A 633 21.23 7.00 16.26
N ILE A 634 21.66 7.82 17.21
CA ILE A 634 22.79 7.48 18.07
C ILE A 634 22.45 6.27 18.95
N ASN A 635 21.23 6.19 19.50
CA ASN A 635 20.78 5.03 20.26
C ASN A 635 20.72 3.76 19.40
N MET A 636 20.20 3.85 18.16
CA MET A 636 20.21 2.70 17.24
C MET A 636 21.62 2.28 16.85
N LEU A 637 22.54 3.23 16.68
CA LEU A 637 23.95 2.94 16.46
C LEU A 637 24.57 2.20 17.64
N SER A 638 24.27 2.63 18.87
CA SER A 638 24.71 1.96 20.09
C SER A 638 24.14 0.54 20.20
N ILE A 639 22.86 0.34 19.91
CA ILE A 639 22.23 -0.99 19.85
C ILE A 639 22.94 -1.88 18.82
N ALA A 640 23.17 -1.37 17.61
CA ALA A 640 23.86 -2.13 16.56
C ALA A 640 25.28 -2.54 16.99
N LYS A 641 26.03 -1.63 17.56
CA LYS A 641 27.39 -1.91 18.08
C LYS A 641 27.35 -2.96 19.20
N HIS A 642 26.44 -2.84 20.15
CA HIS A 642 26.29 -3.85 21.21
C HIS A 642 25.97 -5.23 20.65
N MET A 643 25.05 -5.32 19.70
CA MET A 643 24.72 -6.61 19.04
C MET A 643 25.93 -7.20 18.29
N ILE A 644 26.66 -6.38 17.53
CA ILE A 644 27.79 -6.85 16.72
C ILE A 644 28.99 -7.25 17.57
N TYR A 645 29.34 -6.44 18.59
CA TYR A 645 30.56 -6.64 19.37
C TYR A 645 30.35 -7.41 20.68
N LYS A 646 29.19 -7.23 21.37
CA LYS A 646 28.90 -7.81 22.68
C LYS A 646 27.83 -8.91 22.66
N ARG A 647 27.21 -9.19 21.50
CA ARG A 647 26.17 -10.22 21.33
C ARG A 647 24.95 -10.03 22.23
N ASN A 648 24.71 -8.85 22.72
CA ASN A 648 23.58 -8.53 23.58
C ASN A 648 23.00 -7.16 23.23
N ARG A 649 21.74 -6.99 23.55
CA ARG A 649 21.05 -5.70 23.46
C ARG A 649 21.11 -5.01 24.81
N PRO A 650 21.39 -3.69 24.88
CA PRO A 650 21.35 -2.95 26.15
C PRO A 650 19.96 -3.05 26.81
N LYS A 651 19.91 -3.25 28.14
CA LYS A 651 18.67 -3.47 28.90
C LYS A 651 17.65 -2.32 28.76
N GLU A 652 18.13 -1.09 28.61
CA GLU A 652 17.34 0.13 28.50
C GLU A 652 16.49 0.14 27.19
N PHE A 653 16.88 -0.65 26.21
CA PHE A 653 16.22 -0.77 24.91
C PHE A 653 15.52 -2.11 24.70
N MET A 654 15.43 -2.96 25.73
CA MET A 654 14.67 -4.21 25.67
C MET A 654 13.18 -3.93 25.93
N PRO A 655 12.25 -4.48 25.13
CA PRO A 655 10.84 -4.50 25.47
C PRO A 655 10.62 -5.26 26.79
N SER A 656 9.85 -4.68 27.71
CA SER A 656 9.46 -5.31 29.00
C SER A 656 8.45 -6.43 28.75
#